data_cba92e6d139423a428afbab0e9c19525
#
_entry.id   cba92e6d139423a428afbab0e9c19525
#
_cell.length_a   1.000
_cell.length_b   1.000
_cell.length_c   1.000
_cell.angle_alpha   90.00
_cell.angle_beta   90.00
_cell.angle_gamma   90.00
#
_symmetry.space_group_name_H-M   'P 1'
#
loop_
_entity.id
_entity.type
_entity.pdbx_description
1 polymer ?
#
loop_
_entity_poly.entity_id
_entity_poly.type
_entity_poly.pdbx_seq_one_letter_code
_entity_poly.pdbx_strand_id
1 'polypeptide(L)'
;MKTNIFLFTRAVAAYLRALNLSPNHAIVHGNLACVYYEQSLIDLAIDTYKRAIELQPNFPDAYCNLANALKEKGLVQESEECYNTALRLSPTHADSLNNLANIKREQGYIEEATRLYLKALEVFPEFAAAHSNLASILQQQGKLNEALLHYKEAIRIQPAFADAYSNMGNTLKEMHDVQGALQCYTRAIQINPAFADAHSNLASVHKDSGNIPEAIQSYRTALKLKPDFPDAYCNLSHCLQIVCDWTDYSGRMKKIVSIVADQLERNRLPSVHPHHSMLYPLSHEFRKAIAAKHAQLCLEKIQVLHKPPYRFSPSFAPDGRLRIGYVSSDFGNHPTSHLMQSIPGVHDRAKVEIFCYSLAPDDGTTFRSKIGKEAEHFVDLSPLQCNGKAADRIYQDGIHILVNMNGYTKGARNEIFALRPAPIQAMWLGYPGTSGASFMDYIITDKHTSPLSLASQYSEQLAFMPNTFFIGDHMQMFPHLKERIVMADNPEGAVKENVAVINAVDIDPLKDVANMTSVTLEGKHRDEQVTADVTVAELPTTMAITSMIANGQLQTSVNGVNIQNGLATQINAKAATGEEIPQEIMVTTRQQYMLPDDAVVYCNFNQLYKIDPGTLKMWVNILNRVPNSVMWLLRFPQVTIGSLRLTQQ
;
A
#
# COMPACT_ATOMS: atom_id res chain seq x y z
N MET A 1 -10.52 36.59 -9.05
CA MET A 1 -11.24 36.99 -7.82
C MET A 1 -11.87 38.36 -7.89
N LYS A 2 -11.12 39.45 -8.10
CA LYS A 2 -11.70 40.84 -8.11
C LYS A 2 -12.79 41.06 -9.17
N THR A 3 -12.70 40.46 -10.35
CA THR A 3 -13.67 40.60 -11.44
C THR A 3 -15.01 39.94 -11.11
N ASN A 4 -15.00 38.77 -10.45
CA ASN A 4 -16.23 38.07 -10.06
C ASN A 4 -16.99 38.83 -8.95
N ILE A 5 -16.29 39.37 -7.96
CA ILE A 5 -16.92 40.15 -6.88
C ILE A 5 -17.68 41.37 -7.45
N PHE A 6 -17.09 42.04 -8.45
CA PHE A 6 -17.74 43.19 -9.10
C PHE A 6 -19.00 42.76 -9.88
N LEU A 7 -18.98 41.63 -10.56
CA LEU A 7 -20.13 41.09 -11.30
C LEU A 7 -21.27 40.72 -10.34
N PHE A 8 -20.96 40.02 -9.25
CA PHE A 8 -21.96 39.63 -8.26
C PHE A 8 -22.61 40.85 -7.57
N THR A 9 -21.82 41.87 -7.20
CA THR A 9 -22.35 43.12 -6.62
C THR A 9 -23.33 43.83 -7.57
N ARG A 10 -23.02 43.83 -8.88
CA ARG A 10 -23.91 44.40 -9.89
C ARG A 10 -25.19 43.57 -10.07
N ALA A 11 -25.08 42.26 -10.03
CA ALA A 11 -26.24 41.34 -10.12
C ALA A 11 -27.18 41.56 -8.92
N VAL A 12 -26.64 41.56 -7.70
CA VAL A 12 -27.43 41.85 -6.49
C VAL A 12 -28.14 43.19 -6.60
N ALA A 13 -27.41 44.27 -6.99
CA ALA A 13 -28.02 45.60 -7.14
C ALA A 13 -29.14 45.62 -8.21
N ALA A 14 -28.99 44.87 -9.31
CA ALA A 14 -29.98 44.77 -10.36
C ALA A 14 -31.24 44.03 -9.86
N TYR A 15 -31.07 42.89 -9.16
CA TYR A 15 -32.23 42.14 -8.61
C TYR A 15 -32.96 42.94 -7.52
N LEU A 16 -32.25 43.64 -6.62
CA LEU A 16 -32.83 44.50 -5.61
C LEU A 16 -33.63 45.65 -6.25
N ARG A 17 -33.15 46.27 -7.34
CA ARG A 17 -33.92 47.29 -8.10
C ARG A 17 -35.18 46.68 -8.72
N ALA A 18 -35.10 45.45 -9.27
CA ALA A 18 -36.27 44.77 -9.81
C ALA A 18 -37.31 44.48 -8.71
N LEU A 19 -36.86 44.08 -7.51
CA LEU A 19 -37.75 43.84 -6.37
C LEU A 19 -38.33 45.13 -5.79
N ASN A 20 -37.64 46.28 -5.88
CA ASN A 20 -38.21 47.57 -5.53
C ASN A 20 -39.38 47.97 -6.46
N LEU A 21 -39.33 47.53 -7.73
CA LEU A 21 -40.41 47.75 -8.69
C LEU A 21 -41.51 46.68 -8.58
N SER A 22 -41.18 45.45 -8.26
CA SER A 22 -42.11 44.34 -8.11
C SER A 22 -41.71 43.48 -6.90
N PRO A 23 -42.10 43.82 -5.66
CA PRO A 23 -41.69 43.14 -4.44
C PRO A 23 -42.09 41.67 -4.33
N ASN A 24 -43.15 41.28 -4.99
CA ASN A 24 -43.71 39.91 -4.92
C ASN A 24 -43.32 39.04 -6.12
N HIS A 25 -42.18 39.29 -6.76
CA HIS A 25 -41.73 38.53 -7.92
C HIS A 25 -40.90 37.32 -7.50
N ALA A 26 -41.50 36.13 -7.39
CA ALA A 26 -40.89 34.92 -6.87
C ALA A 26 -39.57 34.51 -7.60
N ILE A 27 -39.57 34.59 -8.94
CA ILE A 27 -38.38 34.22 -9.75
C ILE A 27 -37.21 35.17 -9.47
N VAL A 28 -37.46 36.46 -9.25
CA VAL A 28 -36.40 37.44 -8.94
C VAL A 28 -35.82 37.15 -7.56
N HIS A 29 -36.64 36.80 -6.56
CA HIS A 29 -36.15 36.34 -5.26
C HIS A 29 -35.30 35.07 -5.40
N GLY A 30 -35.75 34.07 -6.18
CA GLY A 30 -35.00 32.84 -6.47
C GLY A 30 -33.62 33.12 -7.09
N ASN A 31 -33.58 33.98 -8.12
CA ASN A 31 -32.31 34.37 -8.76
C ASN A 31 -31.40 35.19 -7.84
N LEU A 32 -31.94 36.07 -7.00
CA LEU A 32 -31.17 36.81 -5.99
C LEU A 32 -30.57 35.83 -4.97
N ALA A 33 -31.34 34.84 -4.54
CA ALA A 33 -30.87 33.80 -3.61
C ALA A 33 -29.72 32.97 -4.22
N CYS A 34 -29.78 32.64 -5.53
CA CYS A 34 -28.66 31.99 -6.22
C CYS A 34 -27.39 32.83 -6.14
N VAL A 35 -27.48 34.14 -6.34
CA VAL A 35 -26.31 35.03 -6.25
C VAL A 35 -25.76 35.10 -4.82
N TYR A 36 -26.63 35.12 -3.81
CA TYR A 36 -26.18 35.04 -2.40
C TYR A 36 -25.50 33.70 -2.11
N TYR A 37 -26.02 32.60 -2.62
CA TYR A 37 -25.42 31.27 -2.49
C TYR A 37 -24.01 31.23 -3.11
N GLU A 38 -23.84 31.74 -4.33
CA GLU A 38 -22.55 31.85 -5.01
C GLU A 38 -21.52 32.74 -4.28
N GLN A 39 -22.02 33.67 -3.46
CA GLN A 39 -21.19 34.51 -2.58
C GLN A 39 -20.90 33.85 -1.22
N SER A 40 -21.32 32.61 -1.00
CA SER A 40 -21.23 31.90 0.29
C SER A 40 -22.02 32.62 1.43
N LEU A 41 -23.00 33.44 1.09
CA LEU A 41 -23.93 34.09 2.03
C LEU A 41 -25.12 33.17 2.28
N ILE A 42 -24.85 31.97 2.86
CA ILE A 42 -25.78 30.86 2.91
C ILE A 42 -27.08 31.19 3.64
N ASP A 43 -27.01 31.90 4.78
CA ASP A 43 -28.20 32.26 5.54
C ASP A 43 -29.13 33.22 4.74
N LEU A 44 -28.56 34.22 4.07
CA LEU A 44 -29.32 35.11 3.19
C LEU A 44 -29.92 34.37 2.00
N ALA A 45 -29.20 33.41 1.44
CA ALA A 45 -29.70 32.58 0.35
C ALA A 45 -30.92 31.75 0.82
N ILE A 46 -30.84 31.12 1.99
CA ILE A 46 -31.94 30.33 2.58
C ILE A 46 -33.17 31.21 2.80
N ASP A 47 -33.04 32.37 3.43
CA ASP A 47 -34.17 33.27 3.71
C ASP A 47 -34.81 33.76 2.40
N THR A 48 -33.97 34.10 1.42
CA THR A 48 -34.47 34.60 0.13
C THR A 48 -35.15 33.50 -0.71
N TYR A 49 -34.64 32.23 -0.67
CA TYR A 49 -35.34 31.10 -1.29
C TYR A 49 -36.65 30.81 -0.58
N LYS A 50 -36.73 30.84 0.74
CA LYS A 50 -37.98 30.70 1.49
C LYS A 50 -39.01 31.74 1.02
N ARG A 51 -38.55 33.01 0.86
CA ARG A 51 -39.43 34.08 0.37
C ARG A 51 -39.91 33.80 -1.06
N ALA A 52 -39.07 33.29 -1.94
CA ALA A 52 -39.48 32.90 -3.30
C ALA A 52 -40.56 31.79 -3.28
N ILE A 53 -40.42 30.80 -2.39
CA ILE A 53 -41.35 29.69 -2.20
C ILE A 53 -42.70 30.18 -1.59
N GLU A 54 -42.67 31.08 -0.62
CA GLU A 54 -43.87 31.71 -0.07
C GLU A 54 -44.70 32.43 -1.16
N LEU A 55 -44.01 33.11 -2.06
CA LEU A 55 -44.67 33.83 -3.17
C LEU A 55 -45.18 32.87 -4.27
N GLN A 56 -44.47 31.79 -4.51
CA GLN A 56 -44.83 30.78 -5.50
C GLN A 56 -44.55 29.37 -4.95
N PRO A 57 -45.55 28.74 -4.27
CA PRO A 57 -45.36 27.41 -3.67
C PRO A 57 -45.11 26.28 -4.67
N ASN A 58 -45.48 26.48 -5.93
CA ASN A 58 -45.18 25.52 -7.01
C ASN A 58 -43.92 25.93 -7.80
N PHE A 59 -42.78 25.88 -7.15
CA PHE A 59 -41.50 26.30 -7.73
C PHE A 59 -40.37 25.25 -7.42
N PRO A 60 -40.32 24.12 -8.21
CA PRO A 60 -39.37 23.03 -7.96
C PRO A 60 -37.90 23.48 -7.86
N ASP A 61 -37.47 24.37 -8.77
CA ASP A 61 -36.10 24.89 -8.75
C ASP A 61 -35.73 25.61 -7.43
N ALA A 62 -36.68 26.38 -6.87
CA ALA A 62 -36.43 27.09 -5.61
C ALA A 62 -36.30 26.11 -4.44
N TYR A 63 -37.11 25.03 -4.41
CA TYR A 63 -36.94 23.96 -3.42
C TYR A 63 -35.61 23.22 -3.60
N CYS A 64 -35.22 22.92 -4.85
CA CYS A 64 -33.93 22.26 -5.14
C CYS A 64 -32.75 23.12 -4.66
N ASN A 65 -32.77 24.41 -4.97
CA ASN A 65 -31.70 25.34 -4.59
C ASN A 65 -31.69 25.65 -3.08
N LEU A 66 -32.86 25.72 -2.44
CA LEU A 66 -32.96 25.79 -0.97
C LEU A 66 -32.34 24.55 -0.34
N ALA A 67 -32.61 23.36 -0.88
CA ALA A 67 -32.04 22.11 -0.40
C ALA A 67 -30.51 22.10 -0.51
N ASN A 68 -29.94 22.64 -1.60
CA ASN A 68 -28.49 22.80 -1.74
C ASN A 68 -27.92 23.68 -0.62
N ALA A 69 -28.55 24.83 -0.35
CA ALA A 69 -28.13 25.76 0.68
C ALA A 69 -28.24 25.16 2.10
N LEU A 70 -29.32 24.43 2.38
CA LEU A 70 -29.51 23.71 3.65
C LEU A 70 -28.46 22.63 3.86
N LYS A 71 -28.12 21.86 2.81
CA LYS A 71 -27.08 20.85 2.86
C LYS A 71 -25.72 21.47 3.20
N GLU A 72 -25.37 22.59 2.58
CA GLU A 72 -24.11 23.28 2.85
C GLU A 72 -24.05 23.81 4.30
N LYS A 73 -25.19 24.20 4.86
CA LYS A 73 -25.32 24.56 6.27
C LYS A 73 -25.27 23.36 7.23
N GLY A 74 -25.31 22.12 6.71
CA GLY A 74 -25.29 20.90 7.50
C GLY A 74 -26.70 20.43 7.96
N LEU A 75 -27.78 21.07 7.49
CA LEU A 75 -29.18 20.70 7.80
C LEU A 75 -29.68 19.63 6.80
N VAL A 76 -29.09 18.42 6.90
CA VAL A 76 -29.27 17.36 5.89
C VAL A 76 -30.73 16.87 5.81
N GLN A 77 -31.45 16.75 6.95
CA GLN A 77 -32.86 16.31 6.96
C GLN A 77 -33.77 17.30 6.26
N GLU A 78 -33.63 18.60 6.58
CA GLU A 78 -34.43 19.64 5.93
C GLU A 78 -34.11 19.73 4.43
N SER A 79 -32.86 19.54 4.05
CA SER A 79 -32.45 19.45 2.64
C SER A 79 -33.12 18.29 1.93
N GLU A 80 -33.16 17.11 2.53
CA GLU A 80 -33.82 15.93 1.98
C GLU A 80 -35.32 16.17 1.77
N GLU A 81 -36.00 16.79 2.75
CA GLU A 81 -37.41 17.16 2.66
C GLU A 81 -37.71 18.13 1.50
N CYS A 82 -36.82 19.11 1.30
CA CYS A 82 -36.91 20.07 0.20
C CYS A 82 -36.76 19.38 -1.18
N TYR A 83 -35.77 18.47 -1.35
CA TYR A 83 -35.65 17.71 -2.59
C TYR A 83 -36.85 16.82 -2.84
N ASN A 84 -37.38 16.15 -1.82
CA ASN A 84 -38.61 15.36 -1.94
C ASN A 84 -39.79 16.22 -2.33
N THR A 85 -39.88 17.46 -1.84
CA THR A 85 -40.92 18.41 -2.21
C THR A 85 -40.78 18.85 -3.67
N ALA A 86 -39.54 19.18 -4.10
CA ALA A 86 -39.26 19.48 -5.50
C ALA A 86 -39.69 18.32 -6.44
N LEU A 87 -39.41 17.06 -6.04
CA LEU A 87 -39.78 15.87 -6.80
C LEU A 87 -41.29 15.55 -6.76
N ARG A 88 -42.00 15.94 -5.70
CA ARG A 88 -43.48 15.87 -5.70
C ARG A 88 -44.10 16.88 -6.66
N LEU A 89 -43.52 18.06 -6.78
CA LEU A 89 -43.98 19.11 -7.71
C LEU A 89 -43.58 18.79 -9.15
N SER A 90 -42.36 18.26 -9.33
CA SER A 90 -41.81 17.84 -10.64
C SER A 90 -41.08 16.51 -10.52
N PRO A 91 -41.73 15.36 -10.77
CA PRO A 91 -41.12 14.02 -10.67
C PRO A 91 -39.95 13.76 -11.63
N THR A 92 -39.80 14.63 -12.62
CA THR A 92 -38.75 14.61 -13.65
C THR A 92 -37.67 15.69 -13.44
N HIS A 93 -37.55 16.25 -12.22
CA HIS A 93 -36.57 17.26 -11.92
C HIS A 93 -35.18 16.60 -11.73
N ALA A 94 -34.36 16.55 -12.78
CA ALA A 94 -33.12 15.80 -12.85
C ALA A 94 -32.10 16.22 -11.76
N ASP A 95 -31.98 17.54 -11.50
CA ASP A 95 -31.06 18.04 -10.46
C ASP A 95 -31.46 17.57 -9.05
N SER A 96 -32.77 17.60 -8.74
CA SER A 96 -33.25 17.10 -7.44
C SER A 96 -33.06 15.58 -7.30
N LEU A 97 -33.23 14.80 -8.37
CA LEU A 97 -32.95 13.37 -8.38
C LEU A 97 -31.46 13.10 -8.10
N ASN A 98 -30.57 13.78 -8.82
CA ASN A 98 -29.12 13.63 -8.63
C ASN A 98 -28.67 14.06 -7.23
N ASN A 99 -29.19 15.19 -6.72
CA ASN A 99 -28.74 15.73 -5.44
C ASN A 99 -29.32 14.95 -4.25
N LEU A 100 -30.55 14.45 -4.34
CA LEU A 100 -31.13 13.52 -3.39
C LEU A 100 -30.33 12.20 -3.37
N ALA A 101 -29.93 11.71 -4.55
CA ALA A 101 -29.08 10.52 -4.65
C ALA A 101 -27.72 10.71 -3.95
N ASN A 102 -27.12 11.92 -4.01
CA ASN A 102 -25.91 12.24 -3.26
C ASN A 102 -26.14 12.10 -1.74
N ILE A 103 -27.29 12.61 -1.21
CA ILE A 103 -27.63 12.47 0.21
C ILE A 103 -27.79 10.98 0.58
N LYS A 104 -28.52 10.23 -0.22
CA LYS A 104 -28.75 8.79 0.00
C LYS A 104 -27.45 8.00 0.02
N ARG A 105 -26.52 8.32 -0.89
CA ARG A 105 -25.18 7.73 -0.90
C ARG A 105 -24.39 8.05 0.37
N GLU A 106 -24.42 9.31 0.83
CA GLU A 106 -23.75 9.74 2.06
C GLU A 106 -24.33 9.06 3.31
N GLN A 107 -25.64 8.77 3.32
CA GLN A 107 -26.33 8.01 4.35
C GLN A 107 -26.11 6.49 4.27
N GLY A 108 -25.44 5.98 3.22
CA GLY A 108 -25.20 4.55 3.00
C GLY A 108 -26.31 3.80 2.27
N TYR A 109 -27.37 4.47 1.83
CA TYR A 109 -28.45 3.87 1.04
C TYR A 109 -28.08 3.74 -0.45
N ILE A 110 -27.09 2.87 -0.72
CA ILE A 110 -26.44 2.78 -2.05
C ILE A 110 -27.40 2.37 -3.17
N GLU A 111 -28.31 1.42 -2.90
CA GLU A 111 -29.29 0.97 -3.90
C GLU A 111 -30.30 2.06 -4.26
N GLU A 112 -30.76 2.82 -3.27
CA GLU A 112 -31.66 3.93 -3.49
C GLU A 112 -30.97 5.05 -4.27
N ALA A 113 -29.73 5.40 -3.90
CA ALA A 113 -28.92 6.36 -4.63
C ALA A 113 -28.73 5.95 -6.09
N THR A 114 -28.42 4.68 -6.34
CA THR A 114 -28.26 4.13 -7.71
C THR A 114 -29.53 4.30 -8.53
N ARG A 115 -30.70 3.94 -7.96
CA ARG A 115 -31.99 4.11 -8.64
C ARG A 115 -32.29 5.57 -8.98
N LEU A 116 -31.98 6.50 -8.07
CA LEU A 116 -32.19 7.93 -8.28
C LEU A 116 -31.27 8.49 -9.38
N TYR A 117 -29.98 8.08 -9.43
CA TYR A 117 -29.09 8.49 -10.52
C TYR A 117 -29.54 7.94 -11.87
N LEU A 118 -29.95 6.68 -11.93
CA LEU A 118 -30.48 6.09 -13.17
C LEU A 118 -31.72 6.85 -13.63
N LYS A 119 -32.65 7.18 -12.73
CA LYS A 119 -33.83 7.97 -13.05
C LYS A 119 -33.46 9.38 -13.52
N ALA A 120 -32.45 10.01 -12.92
CA ALA A 120 -31.96 11.32 -13.39
C ALA A 120 -31.43 11.23 -14.82
N LEU A 121 -30.70 10.14 -15.17
CA LEU A 121 -30.20 9.90 -16.52
C LEU A 121 -31.28 9.47 -17.54
N GLU A 122 -32.34 8.81 -17.09
CA GLU A 122 -33.51 8.55 -17.94
C GLU A 122 -34.19 9.84 -18.36
N VAL A 123 -34.29 10.81 -17.43
CA VAL A 123 -34.90 12.12 -17.69
C VAL A 123 -33.99 13.03 -18.51
N PHE A 124 -32.72 13.04 -18.15
CA PHE A 124 -31.71 13.88 -18.79
C PHE A 124 -30.41 13.06 -19.07
N PRO A 125 -30.36 12.40 -20.25
CA PRO A 125 -29.23 11.54 -20.61
C PRO A 125 -27.90 12.27 -20.70
N GLU A 126 -27.85 13.56 -20.98
CA GLU A 126 -26.65 14.37 -21.04
C GLU A 126 -26.33 15.07 -19.71
N PHE A 127 -26.49 14.36 -18.58
CA PHE A 127 -26.18 14.88 -17.26
C PHE A 127 -24.82 14.39 -16.76
N ALA A 128 -23.77 15.14 -17.07
CA ALA A 128 -22.39 14.78 -16.75
C ALA A 128 -22.18 14.45 -15.27
N ALA A 129 -22.74 15.25 -14.34
CA ALA A 129 -22.63 15.03 -12.91
C ALA A 129 -23.26 13.72 -12.46
N ALA A 130 -24.44 13.37 -12.97
CA ALA A 130 -25.12 12.12 -12.65
C ALA A 130 -24.33 10.90 -13.16
N HIS A 131 -23.77 10.97 -14.38
CA HIS A 131 -22.86 9.94 -14.89
C HIS A 131 -21.64 9.77 -13.99
N SER A 132 -20.97 10.84 -13.59
CA SER A 132 -19.78 10.79 -12.70
C SER A 132 -20.13 10.22 -11.33
N ASN A 133 -21.27 10.60 -10.76
CA ASN A 133 -21.73 10.12 -9.46
C ASN A 133 -22.10 8.63 -9.49
N LEU A 134 -22.82 8.19 -10.53
CA LEU A 134 -23.14 6.77 -10.73
C LEU A 134 -21.86 5.94 -10.92
N ALA A 135 -20.90 6.45 -11.70
CA ALA A 135 -19.61 5.79 -11.89
C ALA A 135 -18.86 5.59 -10.56
N SER A 136 -18.93 6.59 -9.66
CA SER A 136 -18.32 6.47 -8.33
C SER A 136 -18.93 5.34 -7.49
N ILE A 137 -20.24 5.14 -7.55
CA ILE A 137 -20.91 3.99 -6.90
C ILE A 137 -20.48 2.67 -7.53
N LEU A 138 -20.47 2.59 -8.87
CA LEU A 138 -20.06 1.39 -9.59
C LEU A 138 -18.61 1.00 -9.27
N GLN A 139 -17.72 1.98 -9.14
CA GLN A 139 -16.35 1.77 -8.69
C GLN A 139 -16.31 1.17 -7.27
N GLN A 140 -17.05 1.74 -6.32
CA GLN A 140 -17.14 1.21 -4.95
C GLN A 140 -17.68 -0.23 -4.90
N GLN A 141 -18.55 -0.60 -5.84
CA GLN A 141 -19.06 -1.96 -6.01
C GLN A 141 -18.09 -2.90 -6.75
N GLY A 142 -16.91 -2.42 -7.16
CA GLY A 142 -15.95 -3.19 -7.93
C GLY A 142 -16.31 -3.41 -9.40
N LYS A 143 -17.36 -2.74 -9.91
CA LYS A 143 -17.78 -2.78 -11.31
C LYS A 143 -16.99 -1.78 -12.15
N LEU A 144 -15.65 -1.95 -12.17
CA LEU A 144 -14.72 -0.96 -12.70
C LEU A 144 -14.93 -0.64 -14.19
N ASN A 145 -15.26 -1.64 -15.00
CA ASN A 145 -15.50 -1.43 -16.43
C ASN A 145 -16.76 -0.59 -16.68
N GLU A 146 -17.85 -0.82 -15.93
CA GLU A 146 -19.06 -0.04 -16.03
C GLU A 146 -18.82 1.40 -15.55
N ALA A 147 -18.07 1.56 -14.45
CA ALA A 147 -17.66 2.88 -13.96
C ALA A 147 -16.89 3.68 -15.00
N LEU A 148 -15.93 3.06 -15.71
CA LEU A 148 -15.18 3.71 -16.78
C LEU A 148 -16.07 4.19 -17.93
N LEU A 149 -17.10 3.44 -18.31
CA LEU A 149 -18.04 3.86 -19.36
C LEU A 149 -18.76 5.13 -18.94
N HIS A 150 -19.26 5.19 -17.71
CA HIS A 150 -19.97 6.36 -17.20
C HIS A 150 -19.03 7.57 -17.00
N TYR A 151 -17.79 7.38 -16.54
CA TYR A 151 -16.81 8.49 -16.49
C TYR A 151 -16.46 9.02 -17.88
N LYS A 152 -16.28 8.15 -18.89
CA LYS A 152 -16.04 8.57 -20.27
C LYS A 152 -17.22 9.37 -20.81
N GLU A 153 -18.45 8.96 -20.50
CA GLU A 153 -19.64 9.70 -20.90
C GLU A 153 -19.73 11.07 -20.20
N ALA A 154 -19.45 11.14 -18.91
CA ALA A 154 -19.39 12.41 -18.19
C ALA A 154 -18.38 13.39 -18.83
N ILE A 155 -17.21 12.90 -19.22
CA ILE A 155 -16.16 13.67 -19.88
C ILE A 155 -16.55 14.05 -21.31
N ARG A 156 -17.24 13.17 -22.05
CA ARG A 156 -17.77 13.49 -23.38
C ARG A 156 -18.74 14.67 -23.33
N ILE A 157 -19.66 14.64 -22.35
CA ILE A 157 -20.67 15.69 -22.15
C ILE A 157 -20.00 16.98 -21.66
N GLN A 158 -19.09 16.89 -20.69
CA GLN A 158 -18.39 18.03 -20.12
C GLN A 158 -16.87 17.83 -20.17
N PRO A 159 -16.18 18.23 -21.27
CA PRO A 159 -14.73 18.03 -21.43
C PRO A 159 -13.83 18.76 -20.42
N ALA A 160 -14.37 19.72 -19.67
CA ALA A 160 -13.68 20.45 -18.61
C ALA A 160 -14.09 19.99 -17.19
N PHE A 161 -14.47 18.72 -17.02
CA PHE A 161 -14.90 18.18 -15.73
C PHE A 161 -13.71 17.54 -14.97
N ALA A 162 -12.95 18.35 -14.23
CA ALA A 162 -11.75 17.92 -13.52
C ALA A 162 -11.99 16.74 -12.55
N ASP A 163 -13.11 16.75 -11.80
CA ASP A 163 -13.45 15.68 -10.85
C ASP A 163 -13.67 14.34 -11.56
N ALA A 164 -14.36 14.34 -12.72
CA ALA A 164 -14.58 13.12 -13.50
C ALA A 164 -13.27 12.52 -14.01
N TYR A 165 -12.32 13.36 -14.46
CA TYR A 165 -10.97 12.89 -14.81
C TYR A 165 -10.23 12.32 -13.62
N SER A 166 -10.25 12.99 -12.44
CA SER A 166 -9.58 12.51 -11.24
C SER A 166 -10.16 11.16 -10.79
N ASN A 167 -11.47 11.02 -10.77
CA ASN A 167 -12.15 9.78 -10.37
C ASN A 167 -11.94 8.65 -11.40
N MET A 168 -11.94 8.96 -12.71
CA MET A 168 -11.55 7.99 -13.74
C MET A 168 -10.12 7.52 -13.54
N GLY A 169 -9.20 8.42 -13.17
CA GLY A 169 -7.82 8.08 -12.82
C GLY A 169 -7.74 7.11 -11.65
N ASN A 170 -8.55 7.29 -10.60
CA ASN A 170 -8.63 6.36 -9.48
C ASN A 170 -9.09 4.96 -9.95
N THR A 171 -10.10 4.89 -10.80
CA THR A 171 -10.61 3.63 -11.36
C THR A 171 -9.55 2.92 -12.20
N LEU A 172 -8.83 3.65 -13.08
CA LEU A 172 -7.74 3.11 -13.89
C LEU A 172 -6.58 2.61 -13.03
N LYS A 173 -6.26 3.33 -11.94
CA LYS A 173 -5.26 2.88 -10.96
C LYS A 173 -5.66 1.56 -10.31
N GLU A 174 -6.92 1.38 -9.93
CA GLU A 174 -7.45 0.13 -9.39
C GLU A 174 -7.40 -1.02 -10.41
N MET A 175 -7.52 -0.70 -11.70
CA MET A 175 -7.36 -1.65 -12.81
C MET A 175 -5.90 -1.89 -13.20
N HIS A 176 -4.94 -1.33 -12.46
CA HIS A 176 -3.49 -1.38 -12.74
C HIS A 176 -3.07 -0.68 -14.06
N ASP A 177 -3.94 0.14 -14.65
CA ASP A 177 -3.56 1.01 -15.78
C ASP A 177 -2.91 2.30 -15.26
N VAL A 178 -1.62 2.19 -14.97
CA VAL A 178 -0.80 3.29 -14.44
C VAL A 178 -0.73 4.46 -15.42
N GLN A 179 -0.58 4.19 -16.72
CA GLN A 179 -0.43 5.23 -17.73
C GLN A 179 -1.72 6.01 -17.95
N GLY A 180 -2.85 5.30 -18.03
CA GLY A 180 -4.16 5.93 -18.11
C GLY A 180 -4.46 6.79 -16.89
N ALA A 181 -4.12 6.32 -15.70
CA ALA A 181 -4.29 7.09 -14.46
C ALA A 181 -3.45 8.38 -14.47
N LEU A 182 -2.16 8.32 -14.85
CA LEU A 182 -1.30 9.50 -14.98
C LEU A 182 -1.87 10.54 -15.93
N GLN A 183 -2.35 10.12 -17.11
CA GLN A 183 -2.98 11.01 -18.08
C GLN A 183 -4.23 11.70 -17.52
N CYS A 184 -5.06 10.95 -16.83
CA CYS A 184 -6.30 11.46 -16.23
C CYS A 184 -6.01 12.52 -15.15
N TYR A 185 -5.11 12.25 -14.21
CA TYR A 185 -4.74 13.21 -13.18
C TYR A 185 -4.07 14.46 -13.76
N THR A 186 -3.18 14.28 -14.75
CA THR A 186 -2.56 15.41 -15.44
C THR A 186 -3.62 16.28 -16.12
N ARG A 187 -4.63 15.67 -16.76
CA ARG A 187 -5.72 16.40 -17.39
C ARG A 187 -6.58 17.12 -16.36
N ALA A 188 -6.90 16.48 -15.23
CA ALA A 188 -7.63 17.12 -14.12
C ALA A 188 -6.90 18.37 -13.61
N ILE A 189 -5.57 18.31 -13.45
CA ILE A 189 -4.73 19.42 -13.02
C ILE A 189 -4.66 20.53 -14.09
N GLN A 190 -4.60 20.18 -15.39
CA GLN A 190 -4.65 21.17 -16.46
C GLN A 190 -5.97 21.95 -16.47
N ILE A 191 -7.10 21.29 -16.17
CA ILE A 191 -8.42 21.92 -16.09
C ILE A 191 -8.50 22.78 -14.82
N ASN A 192 -8.10 22.23 -13.69
CA ASN A 192 -8.10 22.93 -12.40
C ASN A 192 -6.72 22.80 -11.72
N PRO A 193 -5.80 23.76 -11.94
CA PRO A 193 -4.47 23.75 -11.32
C PRO A 193 -4.47 23.80 -9.79
N ALA A 194 -5.57 24.26 -9.17
CA ALA A 194 -5.73 24.32 -7.72
C ALA A 194 -6.36 23.03 -7.12
N PHE A 195 -6.49 21.96 -7.88
CA PHE A 195 -7.10 20.72 -7.42
C PHE A 195 -6.13 19.87 -6.59
N ALA A 196 -6.09 20.12 -5.28
CA ALA A 196 -5.17 19.49 -4.34
C ALA A 196 -5.25 17.96 -4.37
N ASP A 197 -6.47 17.40 -4.45
CA ASP A 197 -6.68 15.94 -4.46
C ASP A 197 -6.09 15.30 -5.73
N ALA A 198 -6.22 15.94 -6.91
CA ALA A 198 -5.60 15.46 -8.15
C ALA A 198 -4.06 15.47 -8.07
N HIS A 199 -3.46 16.50 -7.46
CA HIS A 199 -2.02 16.52 -7.21
C HIS A 199 -1.58 15.40 -6.25
N SER A 200 -2.36 15.12 -5.20
CA SER A 200 -2.08 14.02 -4.26
C SER A 200 -2.22 12.65 -4.94
N ASN A 201 -3.23 12.46 -5.79
CA ASN A 201 -3.45 11.23 -6.54
C ASN A 201 -2.32 10.98 -7.56
N LEU A 202 -1.92 12.02 -8.29
CA LEU A 202 -0.76 11.98 -9.21
C LEU A 202 0.52 11.58 -8.46
N ALA A 203 0.76 12.20 -7.30
CA ALA A 203 1.91 11.87 -6.45
C ALA A 203 1.90 10.40 -5.98
N SER A 204 0.71 9.87 -5.66
CA SER A 204 0.58 8.46 -5.27
C SER A 204 0.97 7.51 -6.41
N VAL A 205 0.59 7.82 -7.64
CA VAL A 205 0.99 6.99 -8.80
C VAL A 205 2.48 7.09 -9.07
N HIS A 206 3.08 8.29 -8.99
CA HIS A 206 4.54 8.44 -9.09
C HIS A 206 5.27 7.63 -8.02
N LYS A 207 4.80 7.67 -6.76
CA LYS A 207 5.36 6.87 -5.66
C LYS A 207 5.30 5.37 -5.96
N ASP A 208 4.13 4.88 -6.40
CA ASP A 208 3.90 3.46 -6.68
C ASP A 208 4.73 2.97 -7.88
N SER A 209 5.10 3.88 -8.81
CA SER A 209 5.98 3.65 -9.96
C SER A 209 7.47 3.85 -9.66
N GLY A 210 7.83 4.20 -8.42
CA GLY A 210 9.22 4.45 -8.03
C GLY A 210 9.75 5.85 -8.35
N ASN A 211 8.95 6.73 -8.95
CA ASN A 211 9.32 8.12 -9.28
C ASN A 211 9.17 9.01 -8.03
N ILE A 212 10.04 8.77 -7.05
CA ILE A 212 9.93 9.40 -5.73
C ILE A 212 10.14 10.92 -5.74
N PRO A 213 11.08 11.51 -6.51
CA PRO A 213 11.22 12.96 -6.59
C PRO A 213 9.96 13.67 -7.09
N GLU A 214 9.33 13.16 -8.15
CA GLU A 214 8.09 13.68 -8.73
C GLU A 214 6.93 13.55 -7.75
N ALA A 215 6.87 12.42 -7.03
CA ALA A 215 5.90 12.22 -5.96
C ALA A 215 6.05 13.28 -4.85
N ILE A 216 7.27 13.55 -4.38
CA ILE A 216 7.55 14.57 -3.36
C ILE A 216 7.10 15.94 -3.83
N GLN A 217 7.42 16.32 -5.08
CA GLN A 217 7.03 17.61 -5.64
C GLN A 217 5.51 17.76 -5.70
N SER A 218 4.81 16.74 -6.17
CA SER A 218 3.35 16.75 -6.32
C SER A 218 2.64 16.78 -4.95
N TYR A 219 3.12 16.01 -3.95
CA TYR A 219 2.59 16.09 -2.58
C TYR A 219 2.84 17.47 -1.93
N ARG A 220 4.02 18.07 -2.14
CA ARG A 220 4.29 19.43 -1.66
C ARG A 220 3.34 20.46 -2.28
N THR A 221 3.01 20.29 -3.58
CA THR A 221 2.03 21.15 -4.25
C THR A 221 0.63 20.94 -3.67
N ALA A 222 0.19 19.71 -3.46
CA ALA A 222 -1.09 19.40 -2.82
C ALA A 222 -1.20 20.05 -1.44
N LEU A 223 -0.15 19.99 -0.62
CA LEU A 223 -0.12 20.59 0.71
C LEU A 223 -0.01 22.13 0.71
N LYS A 224 0.53 22.75 -0.35
CA LYS A 224 0.46 24.21 -0.53
C LYS A 224 -0.97 24.65 -0.84
N LEU A 225 -1.70 23.88 -1.64
CA LEU A 225 -3.08 24.18 -2.01
C LEU A 225 -4.05 23.88 -0.86
N LYS A 226 -3.82 22.80 -0.13
CA LYS A 226 -4.64 22.34 1.01
C LYS A 226 -3.72 21.96 2.17
N PRO A 227 -3.39 22.91 3.08
CA PRO A 227 -2.46 22.65 4.19
C PRO A 227 -2.93 21.59 5.20
N ASP A 228 -4.24 21.49 5.40
CA ASP A 228 -4.86 20.40 6.19
C ASP A 228 -5.27 19.24 5.28
N PHE A 229 -4.26 18.46 4.88
CA PHE A 229 -4.44 17.27 4.05
C PHE A 229 -3.64 16.09 4.62
N PRO A 230 -4.18 15.38 5.62
CA PRO A 230 -3.51 14.29 6.34
C PRO A 230 -2.90 13.23 5.42
N ASP A 231 -3.65 12.76 4.40
CA ASP A 231 -3.18 11.70 3.49
C ASP A 231 -1.95 12.15 2.69
N ALA A 232 -1.98 13.36 2.13
CA ALA A 232 -0.85 13.93 1.41
C ALA A 232 0.36 14.11 2.33
N TYR A 233 0.16 14.53 3.59
CA TYR A 233 1.22 14.70 4.56
C TYR A 233 1.90 13.39 4.95
N CYS A 234 1.12 12.35 5.27
CA CYS A 234 1.63 11.04 5.64
C CYS A 234 2.38 10.38 4.47
N ASN A 235 1.83 10.49 3.25
CA ASN A 235 2.48 9.97 2.05
C ASN A 235 3.76 10.73 1.69
N LEU A 236 3.78 12.06 1.81
CA LEU A 236 5.00 12.86 1.65
C LEU A 236 6.07 12.43 2.65
N SER A 237 5.70 12.28 3.91
CA SER A 237 6.61 11.85 4.97
C SER A 237 7.23 10.47 4.67
N HIS A 238 6.44 9.56 4.10
CA HIS A 238 6.93 8.26 3.65
C HIS A 238 7.90 8.39 2.46
N CYS A 239 7.59 9.23 1.47
CA CYS A 239 8.52 9.50 0.35
C CYS A 239 9.85 10.09 0.84
N LEU A 240 9.82 11.04 1.79
CA LEU A 240 11.01 11.62 2.38
C LEU A 240 11.84 10.57 3.15
N GLN A 241 11.17 9.61 3.80
CA GLN A 241 11.84 8.47 4.43
C GLN A 241 12.54 7.57 3.40
N ILE A 242 11.90 7.30 2.27
CA ILE A 242 12.48 6.49 1.17
C ILE A 242 13.79 7.13 0.67
N VAL A 243 13.83 8.45 0.56
CA VAL A 243 15.03 9.17 0.06
C VAL A 243 15.99 9.57 1.17
N CYS A 244 15.79 9.11 2.40
CA CYS A 244 16.59 9.48 3.57
C CYS A 244 16.68 10.99 3.81
N ASP A 245 15.63 11.75 3.46
CA ASP A 245 15.52 13.17 3.82
C ASP A 245 14.99 13.27 5.25
N TRP A 246 15.90 13.51 6.18
CA TRP A 246 15.58 13.64 7.61
C TRP A 246 15.44 15.09 8.07
N THR A 247 15.33 16.05 7.14
CA THR A 247 15.05 17.44 7.48
C THR A 247 13.77 17.51 8.31
N ASP A 248 13.86 18.14 9.49
CA ASP A 248 12.77 18.21 10.48
C ASP A 248 12.12 16.85 10.81
N TYR A 249 12.92 15.78 10.89
CA TYR A 249 12.43 14.44 11.16
C TYR A 249 11.59 14.38 12.44
N SER A 250 12.06 15.00 13.54
CA SER A 250 11.34 14.99 14.82
C SER A 250 10.00 15.71 14.74
N GLY A 251 9.93 16.86 14.06
CA GLY A 251 8.66 17.58 13.83
C GLY A 251 7.68 16.79 12.99
N ARG A 252 8.18 16.16 11.90
CA ARG A 252 7.36 15.27 11.06
C ARG A 252 6.77 14.10 11.83
N MET A 253 7.58 13.43 12.65
CA MET A 253 7.12 12.29 13.46
C MET A 253 6.05 12.70 14.48
N LYS A 254 6.26 13.83 15.18
CA LYS A 254 5.25 14.38 16.09
C LYS A 254 3.93 14.67 15.38
N LYS A 255 3.99 15.28 14.20
CA LYS A 255 2.80 15.61 13.41
C LYS A 255 2.09 14.36 12.89
N ILE A 256 2.80 13.31 12.46
CA ILE A 256 2.19 12.02 12.09
C ILE A 256 1.43 11.41 13.27
N VAL A 257 2.05 11.38 14.46
CA VAL A 257 1.41 10.87 15.68
C VAL A 257 0.13 11.66 16.01
N SER A 258 0.19 13.00 15.90
CA SER A 258 -0.98 13.86 16.13
C SER A 258 -2.10 13.63 15.11
N ILE A 259 -1.77 13.46 13.83
CA ILE A 259 -2.75 13.14 12.77
C ILE A 259 -3.44 11.81 13.07
N VAL A 260 -2.67 10.78 13.40
CA VAL A 260 -3.22 9.45 13.70
C VAL A 260 -4.13 9.51 14.94
N ALA A 261 -3.70 10.21 16.00
CA ALA A 261 -4.49 10.36 17.21
C ALA A 261 -5.85 11.04 16.93
N ASP A 262 -5.85 12.19 16.22
CA ASP A 262 -7.08 12.90 15.85
C ASP A 262 -8.01 12.04 14.98
N GLN A 263 -7.45 11.30 14.01
CA GLN A 263 -8.25 10.44 13.14
C GLN A 263 -8.90 9.27 13.92
N LEU A 264 -8.16 8.65 14.83
CA LEU A 264 -8.67 7.57 15.67
C LEU A 264 -9.73 8.07 16.67
N GLU A 265 -9.50 9.24 17.30
CA GLU A 265 -10.47 9.88 18.19
C GLU A 265 -11.78 10.18 17.48
N ARG A 266 -11.72 10.67 16.25
CA ARG A 266 -12.90 10.93 15.41
C ARG A 266 -13.46 9.68 14.72
N ASN A 267 -12.99 8.51 15.09
CA ASN A 267 -13.41 7.23 14.50
C ASN A 267 -13.18 7.13 12.98
N ARG A 268 -12.22 7.89 12.41
CA ARG A 268 -11.88 7.90 10.97
C ARG A 268 -10.82 6.85 10.65
N LEU A 269 -10.74 6.47 9.38
CA LEU A 269 -9.65 5.64 8.85
C LEU A 269 -8.34 6.44 8.91
N PRO A 270 -7.28 5.91 9.57
CA PRO A 270 -5.99 6.59 9.62
C PRO A 270 -5.31 6.68 8.25
N SER A 271 -4.70 7.85 7.98
CA SER A 271 -3.89 8.09 6.77
C SER A 271 -2.58 7.31 6.75
N VAL A 272 -2.18 6.75 7.88
CA VAL A 272 -1.03 5.85 7.99
C VAL A 272 -1.49 4.42 7.77
N HIS A 273 -0.96 3.79 6.70
CA HIS A 273 -1.23 2.38 6.41
C HIS A 273 -0.60 1.47 7.48
N PRO A 274 -1.21 0.32 7.87
CA PRO A 274 -0.68 -0.57 8.90
C PRO A 274 0.78 -0.96 8.68
N HIS A 275 1.18 -1.28 7.44
CA HIS A 275 2.57 -1.61 7.11
C HIS A 275 3.53 -0.45 7.40
N HIS A 276 3.14 0.78 7.09
CA HIS A 276 3.96 1.97 7.32
C HIS A 276 3.97 2.40 8.80
N SER A 277 2.96 2.01 9.58
CA SER A 277 2.89 2.35 11.00
C SER A 277 4.09 1.86 11.81
N MET A 278 4.73 0.79 11.34
CA MET A 278 5.94 0.23 11.96
C MET A 278 7.19 1.10 11.78
N LEU A 279 7.19 2.02 10.82
CA LEU A 279 8.30 2.94 10.55
C LEU A 279 8.24 4.20 11.42
N TYR A 280 7.14 4.41 12.15
CA TYR A 280 6.88 5.63 12.91
C TYR A 280 6.86 5.36 14.41
N PRO A 281 7.15 6.36 15.27
CA PRO A 281 7.16 6.23 16.72
C PRO A 281 5.72 6.20 17.30
N LEU A 282 4.90 5.33 16.75
CA LEU A 282 3.54 5.08 17.20
C LEU A 282 3.55 4.06 18.35
N SER A 283 2.67 4.23 19.33
CA SER A 283 2.48 3.24 20.38
C SER A 283 1.88 1.94 19.80
N HIS A 284 1.97 0.86 20.58
CA HIS A 284 1.38 -0.42 20.17
C HIS A 284 -0.14 -0.34 20.05
N GLU A 285 -0.78 0.42 20.94
CA GLU A 285 -2.21 0.69 20.90
C GLU A 285 -2.62 1.37 19.60
N PHE A 286 -1.85 2.41 19.16
CA PHE A 286 -2.11 3.08 17.89
C PHE A 286 -1.90 2.14 16.69
N ARG A 287 -0.84 1.33 16.67
CA ARG A 287 -0.60 0.36 15.60
C ARG A 287 -1.74 -0.67 15.51
N LYS A 288 -2.19 -1.22 16.67
CA LYS A 288 -3.33 -2.13 16.73
C LYS A 288 -4.63 -1.46 16.28
N ALA A 289 -4.87 -0.22 16.68
CA ALA A 289 -6.04 0.55 16.26
C ALA A 289 -6.05 0.87 14.78
N ILE A 290 -4.88 1.25 14.20
CA ILE A 290 -4.71 1.43 12.76
C ILE A 290 -5.07 0.14 12.01
N ALA A 291 -4.51 -1.00 12.44
CA ALA A 291 -4.79 -2.30 11.84
C ALA A 291 -6.28 -2.66 11.94
N ALA A 292 -6.91 -2.44 13.10
CA ALA A 292 -8.33 -2.69 13.33
C ALA A 292 -9.23 -1.85 12.40
N LYS A 293 -8.88 -0.59 12.14
CA LYS A 293 -9.62 0.26 11.19
C LYS A 293 -9.52 -0.26 9.75
N HIS A 294 -8.35 -0.72 9.34
CA HIS A 294 -8.18 -1.34 8.03
C HIS A 294 -8.89 -2.70 7.91
N ALA A 295 -8.93 -3.48 9.00
CA ALA A 295 -9.71 -4.71 9.03
C ALA A 295 -11.22 -4.43 8.95
N GLN A 296 -11.70 -3.39 9.63
CA GLN A 296 -13.08 -2.93 9.55
C GLN A 296 -13.46 -2.52 8.11
N LEU A 297 -12.57 -1.83 7.41
CA LEU A 297 -12.77 -1.49 5.99
C LEU A 297 -12.92 -2.75 5.11
N CYS A 298 -12.19 -3.84 5.40
CA CYS A 298 -12.38 -5.10 4.69
C CYS A 298 -13.78 -5.69 4.95
N LEU A 299 -14.27 -5.63 6.20
CA LEU A 299 -15.64 -6.07 6.54
C LEU A 299 -16.70 -5.24 5.81
N GLU A 300 -16.54 -3.94 5.74
CA GLU A 300 -17.45 -3.04 5.00
C GLU A 300 -17.47 -3.39 3.50
N LYS A 301 -16.31 -3.61 2.90
CA LYS A 301 -16.19 -3.97 1.48
C LYS A 301 -16.85 -5.30 1.12
N ILE A 302 -16.85 -6.28 2.03
CA ILE A 302 -17.50 -7.57 1.74
C ILE A 302 -19.02 -7.55 1.92
N GLN A 303 -19.58 -6.57 2.64
CA GLN A 303 -21.02 -6.45 2.82
C GLN A 303 -21.77 -6.30 1.49
N VAL A 304 -21.19 -5.59 0.51
CA VAL A 304 -21.77 -5.42 -0.83
C VAL A 304 -21.88 -6.73 -1.63
N LEU A 305 -21.21 -7.79 -1.19
CA LEU A 305 -21.30 -9.10 -1.84
C LEU A 305 -22.55 -9.88 -1.43
N HIS A 306 -23.25 -9.44 -0.38
CA HIS A 306 -24.46 -10.07 0.18
C HIS A 306 -24.32 -11.61 0.35
N LYS A 307 -23.10 -12.08 0.66
CA LYS A 307 -22.83 -13.51 0.81
C LYS A 307 -23.26 -14.00 2.20
N PRO A 308 -24.01 -15.12 2.26
CA PRO A 308 -24.28 -15.77 3.55
C PRO A 308 -22.95 -16.30 4.15
N PRO A 309 -22.86 -16.36 5.49
CA PRO A 309 -21.71 -16.97 6.15
C PRO A 309 -21.54 -18.43 5.74
N TYR A 310 -20.29 -18.85 5.55
CA TYR A 310 -19.99 -20.26 5.31
C TYR A 310 -20.30 -21.10 6.54
N ARG A 311 -20.76 -22.34 6.33
CA ARG A 311 -21.07 -23.29 7.38
C ARG A 311 -20.06 -24.42 7.34
N PHE A 312 -19.40 -24.68 8.45
CA PHE A 312 -18.41 -25.74 8.57
C PHE A 312 -19.00 -26.95 9.30
N SER A 313 -18.76 -28.14 8.74
CA SER A 313 -18.98 -29.40 9.44
C SER A 313 -17.74 -29.73 10.28
N PRO A 314 -17.87 -30.29 11.48
CA PRO A 314 -16.71 -30.66 12.29
C PRO A 314 -15.97 -31.91 11.78
N SER A 315 -16.26 -32.38 10.58
CA SER A 315 -15.63 -33.57 9.99
C SER A 315 -14.31 -33.24 9.32
N PHE A 316 -13.28 -34.03 9.61
CA PHE A 316 -12.04 -34.07 8.84
C PHE A 316 -12.31 -34.44 7.36
N ALA A 317 -11.30 -34.25 6.52
CA ALA A 317 -11.34 -34.75 5.15
C ALA A 317 -11.68 -36.28 5.15
N PRO A 318 -12.24 -36.83 4.07
CA PRO A 318 -12.61 -38.25 4.00
C PRO A 318 -11.48 -39.23 4.32
N ASP A 319 -10.23 -38.83 4.08
CA ASP A 319 -9.00 -39.57 4.41
C ASP A 319 -8.46 -39.29 5.82
N GLY A 320 -9.16 -38.48 6.63
CA GLY A 320 -8.77 -38.12 8.00
C GLY A 320 -7.66 -37.08 8.10
N ARG A 321 -7.16 -36.54 6.99
CA ARG A 321 -6.10 -35.53 6.99
C ARG A 321 -6.64 -34.13 7.24
N LEU A 322 -5.80 -33.28 7.85
CA LEU A 322 -6.08 -31.88 8.08
C LEU A 322 -5.66 -31.05 6.85
N ARG A 323 -6.59 -30.32 6.22
CA ARG A 323 -6.31 -29.46 5.08
C ARG A 323 -5.81 -28.10 5.53
N ILE A 324 -4.58 -27.75 5.11
CA ILE A 324 -3.94 -26.46 5.39
C ILE A 324 -3.78 -25.70 4.09
N GLY A 325 -4.31 -24.45 4.03
CA GLY A 325 -4.20 -23.58 2.88
C GLY A 325 -3.30 -22.38 3.17
N TYR A 326 -2.24 -22.20 2.40
CA TYR A 326 -1.37 -21.01 2.43
C TYR A 326 -1.80 -20.03 1.35
N VAL A 327 -2.10 -18.78 1.72
CA VAL A 327 -2.52 -17.74 0.77
C VAL A 327 -1.46 -16.65 0.70
N SER A 328 -0.94 -16.38 -0.48
CA SER A 328 0.06 -15.32 -0.69
C SER A 328 0.02 -14.74 -2.11
N SER A 329 0.29 -13.43 -2.22
CA SER A 329 0.67 -12.78 -3.48
C SER A 329 2.15 -12.96 -3.82
N ASP A 330 2.93 -13.51 -2.90
CA ASP A 330 4.39 -13.49 -2.91
C ASP A 330 4.99 -14.86 -3.32
N PHE A 331 4.17 -15.78 -3.84
CA PHE A 331 4.66 -17.05 -4.39
C PHE A 331 5.35 -16.83 -5.74
N GLY A 332 6.64 -16.48 -5.69
CA GLY A 332 7.47 -16.11 -6.82
C GLY A 332 8.81 -15.57 -6.37
N ASN A 333 9.44 -14.68 -7.13
CA ASN A 333 10.69 -14.02 -6.73
C ASN A 333 10.45 -12.95 -5.66
N HIS A 334 10.23 -13.40 -4.46
CA HIS A 334 9.96 -12.55 -3.30
C HIS A 334 10.64 -13.11 -2.04
N PRO A 335 11.09 -12.26 -1.09
CA PRO A 335 11.72 -12.73 0.15
C PRO A 335 10.92 -13.78 0.93
N THR A 336 9.58 -13.65 0.99
CA THR A 336 8.71 -14.64 1.64
C THR A 336 8.87 -16.03 1.00
N SER A 337 8.92 -16.12 -0.31
CA SER A 337 9.14 -17.39 -1.03
C SER A 337 10.55 -17.91 -0.82
N HIS A 338 11.56 -17.04 -0.79
CA HIS A 338 12.94 -17.45 -0.50
C HIS A 338 13.06 -18.11 0.88
N LEU A 339 12.24 -17.70 1.84
CA LEU A 339 12.25 -18.28 3.18
C LEU A 339 11.46 -19.60 3.26
N MET A 340 10.31 -19.71 2.54
CA MET A 340 9.32 -20.76 2.82
C MET A 340 9.14 -21.79 1.70
N GLN A 341 9.85 -21.70 0.59
CA GLN A 341 9.60 -22.51 -0.62
C GLN A 341 9.64 -24.03 -0.39
N SER A 342 10.39 -24.51 0.61
CA SER A 342 10.45 -25.92 0.98
C SER A 342 9.40 -26.34 2.03
N ILE A 343 8.70 -25.39 2.67
CA ILE A 343 7.73 -25.69 3.72
C ILE A 343 6.57 -26.58 3.24
N PRO A 344 5.97 -26.33 2.07
CA PRO A 344 4.90 -27.21 1.59
C PRO A 344 5.31 -28.67 1.51
N GLY A 345 6.57 -28.96 1.16
CA GLY A 345 7.11 -30.31 1.03
C GLY A 345 7.49 -31.02 2.34
N VAL A 346 7.81 -30.28 3.41
CA VAL A 346 8.27 -30.86 4.68
C VAL A 346 7.15 -31.28 5.62
N HIS A 347 5.89 -31.02 5.26
CA HIS A 347 4.74 -31.46 6.04
C HIS A 347 4.57 -32.99 6.04
N ASP A 348 4.13 -33.54 7.15
CA ASP A 348 3.74 -34.95 7.27
C ASP A 348 2.46 -35.23 6.44
N ARG A 349 2.67 -35.73 5.24
CA ARG A 349 1.59 -36.03 4.26
C ARG A 349 0.61 -37.12 4.75
N ALA A 350 0.96 -37.89 5.75
CA ALA A 350 0.01 -38.83 6.35
C ALA A 350 -1.03 -38.11 7.24
N LYS A 351 -0.73 -36.91 7.73
CA LYS A 351 -1.59 -36.16 8.64
C LYS A 351 -2.22 -34.94 8.01
N VAL A 352 -1.51 -34.30 7.07
CA VAL A 352 -1.94 -33.01 6.48
C VAL A 352 -1.93 -33.04 4.96
N GLU A 353 -2.87 -32.32 4.38
CA GLU A 353 -2.99 -32.08 2.94
C GLU A 353 -2.77 -30.59 2.69
N ILE A 354 -1.82 -30.25 1.80
CA ILE A 354 -1.31 -28.89 1.65
C ILE A 354 -1.82 -28.23 0.36
N PHE A 355 -2.45 -27.08 0.54
CA PHE A 355 -2.91 -26.20 -0.52
C PHE A 355 -2.10 -24.89 -0.51
N CYS A 356 -1.67 -24.44 -1.69
CA CYS A 356 -1.09 -23.11 -1.88
C CYS A 356 -1.97 -22.30 -2.84
N TYR A 357 -2.48 -21.18 -2.38
CA TYR A 357 -3.34 -20.26 -3.13
C TYR A 357 -2.55 -19.02 -3.51
N SER A 358 -2.24 -18.87 -4.79
CA SER A 358 -1.53 -17.68 -5.27
C SER A 358 -2.49 -16.56 -5.63
N LEU A 359 -2.23 -15.36 -5.10
CA LEU A 359 -2.96 -14.15 -5.43
C LEU A 359 -2.34 -13.38 -6.62
N ALA A 360 -1.12 -13.76 -7.02
CA ALA A 360 -0.41 -13.18 -8.15
C ALA A 360 -0.26 -14.20 -9.29
N PRO A 361 -0.20 -13.77 -10.56
CA PRO A 361 0.08 -14.65 -11.69
C PRO A 361 1.47 -15.27 -11.60
N ASP A 362 1.70 -16.30 -12.41
CA ASP A 362 3.00 -16.94 -12.52
C ASP A 362 4.06 -15.94 -13.06
N ASP A 363 5.16 -15.82 -12.34
CA ASP A 363 6.29 -14.98 -12.71
C ASP A 363 7.41 -15.74 -13.44
N GLY A 364 7.20 -17.05 -13.72
CA GLY A 364 8.15 -17.93 -14.41
C GLY A 364 9.40 -18.27 -13.61
N THR A 365 9.45 -17.98 -12.31
CA THR A 365 10.64 -18.20 -11.49
C THR A 365 10.74 -19.62 -10.94
N THR A 366 11.97 -20.02 -10.60
CA THR A 366 12.24 -21.32 -9.97
C THR A 366 11.58 -21.44 -8.60
N PHE A 367 11.41 -20.32 -7.87
CA PHE A 367 10.70 -20.26 -6.59
C PHE A 367 9.24 -20.66 -6.75
N ARG A 368 8.55 -20.07 -7.74
CA ARG A 368 7.17 -20.41 -8.07
C ARG A 368 7.03 -21.88 -8.43
N SER A 369 7.90 -22.37 -9.32
CA SER A 369 7.92 -23.75 -9.76
C SER A 369 8.18 -24.73 -8.61
N LYS A 370 9.08 -24.40 -7.68
CA LYS A 370 9.39 -25.24 -6.52
C LYS A 370 8.19 -25.33 -5.58
N ILE A 371 7.61 -24.19 -5.18
CA ILE A 371 6.42 -24.18 -4.31
C ILE A 371 5.28 -24.98 -4.95
N GLY A 372 5.06 -24.83 -6.26
CA GLY A 372 4.05 -25.57 -6.99
C GLY A 372 4.28 -27.09 -7.03
N LYS A 373 5.53 -27.54 -7.05
CA LYS A 373 5.89 -28.97 -6.98
C LYS A 373 5.81 -29.52 -5.56
N GLU A 374 6.14 -28.72 -4.58
CA GLU A 374 6.18 -29.10 -3.17
C GLU A 374 4.76 -29.14 -2.56
N ALA A 375 3.82 -28.31 -3.03
CA ALA A 375 2.43 -28.34 -2.62
C ALA A 375 1.69 -29.52 -3.27
N GLU A 376 0.75 -30.16 -2.55
CA GLU A 376 -0.14 -31.17 -3.16
C GLU A 376 -1.15 -30.51 -4.11
N HIS A 377 -1.62 -29.31 -3.73
CA HIS A 377 -2.53 -28.51 -4.53
C HIS A 377 -2.01 -27.10 -4.65
N PHE A 378 -1.74 -26.66 -5.87
CA PHE A 378 -1.38 -25.28 -6.17
C PHE A 378 -2.48 -24.64 -7.00
N VAL A 379 -3.13 -23.60 -6.45
CA VAL A 379 -4.30 -22.96 -7.04
C VAL A 379 -3.97 -21.50 -7.36
N ASP A 380 -4.07 -21.11 -8.62
CA ASP A 380 -3.94 -19.71 -9.03
C ASP A 380 -5.29 -19.00 -8.89
N LEU A 381 -5.36 -18.06 -7.93
CA LEU A 381 -6.52 -17.19 -7.70
C LEU A 381 -6.39 -15.83 -8.40
N SER A 382 -5.27 -15.56 -9.07
CA SER A 382 -5.03 -14.25 -9.72
C SER A 382 -6.06 -13.91 -10.81
N PRO A 383 -6.62 -14.89 -11.58
CA PRO A 383 -7.69 -14.58 -12.53
C PRO A 383 -9.03 -14.27 -11.87
N LEU A 384 -9.23 -14.71 -10.61
CA LEU A 384 -10.47 -14.48 -9.87
C LEU A 384 -10.44 -13.10 -9.19
N GLN A 385 -10.79 -12.04 -9.92
CA GLN A 385 -10.79 -10.67 -9.38
C GLN A 385 -11.76 -10.47 -8.22
N CYS A 386 -12.89 -11.19 -8.20
CA CYS A 386 -13.88 -11.11 -7.13
C CYS A 386 -13.42 -11.88 -5.89
N ASN A 387 -13.26 -11.20 -4.75
CA ASN A 387 -12.88 -11.80 -3.47
C ASN A 387 -13.89 -12.85 -2.99
N GLY A 388 -15.18 -12.67 -3.30
CA GLY A 388 -16.23 -13.65 -3.01
C GLY A 388 -16.01 -14.98 -3.75
N LYS A 389 -15.67 -14.94 -5.04
CA LYS A 389 -15.37 -16.16 -5.84
C LYS A 389 -14.08 -16.84 -5.37
N ALA A 390 -13.07 -16.08 -4.98
CA ALA A 390 -11.85 -16.62 -4.42
C ALA A 390 -12.10 -17.33 -3.08
N ALA A 391 -12.92 -16.74 -2.21
CA ALA A 391 -13.34 -17.35 -0.95
C ALA A 391 -14.20 -18.61 -1.17
N ASP A 392 -15.10 -18.62 -2.18
CA ASP A 392 -15.88 -19.80 -2.55
C ASP A 392 -14.99 -20.96 -2.96
N ARG A 393 -13.95 -20.69 -3.73
CA ARG A 393 -13.00 -21.72 -4.15
C ARG A 393 -12.27 -22.34 -2.96
N ILE A 394 -11.78 -21.52 -2.03
CA ILE A 394 -11.11 -21.99 -0.81
C ILE A 394 -12.07 -22.81 0.05
N TYR A 395 -13.32 -22.36 0.20
CA TYR A 395 -14.35 -23.08 0.95
C TYR A 395 -14.69 -24.45 0.31
N GLN A 396 -14.80 -24.51 -1.02
CA GLN A 396 -15.05 -25.75 -1.77
C GLN A 396 -13.93 -26.77 -1.62
N ASP A 397 -12.68 -26.32 -1.48
CA ASP A 397 -11.53 -27.17 -1.23
C ASP A 397 -11.53 -27.73 0.22
N GLY A 398 -12.45 -27.29 1.09
CA GLY A 398 -12.65 -27.82 2.44
C GLY A 398 -11.49 -27.54 3.39
N ILE A 399 -10.89 -26.37 3.30
CA ILE A 399 -9.73 -25.97 4.11
C ILE A 399 -10.13 -25.84 5.58
N HIS A 400 -9.36 -26.48 6.48
CA HIS A 400 -9.56 -26.42 7.92
C HIS A 400 -8.79 -25.25 8.56
N ILE A 401 -7.54 -25.03 8.13
CA ILE A 401 -6.68 -23.93 8.59
C ILE A 401 -6.23 -23.14 7.39
N LEU A 402 -6.58 -21.85 7.34
CA LEU A 402 -6.17 -20.95 6.29
C LEU A 402 -5.14 -19.97 6.82
N VAL A 403 -3.98 -19.93 6.17
CA VAL A 403 -2.83 -19.12 6.61
C VAL A 403 -2.68 -17.90 5.70
N ASN A 404 -2.77 -16.72 6.27
CA ASN A 404 -2.51 -15.45 5.62
C ASN A 404 -1.02 -15.11 5.71
N MET A 405 -0.35 -15.11 4.56
CA MET A 405 1.07 -14.83 4.47
C MET A 405 1.38 -13.40 3.99
N ASN A 406 0.39 -12.57 3.76
CA ASN A 406 0.58 -11.19 3.35
C ASN A 406 0.29 -10.17 4.46
N GLY A 407 -0.75 -10.38 5.26
CA GLY A 407 -1.23 -9.35 6.17
C GLY A 407 -1.53 -8.05 5.41
N TYR A 408 -0.78 -6.97 5.70
CA TYR A 408 -0.95 -5.67 5.04
C TYR A 408 0.18 -5.32 4.07
N THR A 409 0.81 -6.31 3.46
CA THR A 409 1.78 -6.10 2.38
C THR A 409 1.10 -5.86 1.03
N LYS A 410 1.87 -5.44 0.02
CA LYS A 410 1.37 -5.21 -1.34
C LYS A 410 0.81 -6.53 -1.93
N GLY A 411 -0.32 -6.45 -2.60
CA GLY A 411 -0.98 -7.62 -3.20
C GLY A 411 -1.86 -8.42 -2.24
N ALA A 412 -1.93 -8.06 -0.97
CA ALA A 412 -2.84 -8.69 -0.01
C ALA A 412 -4.31 -8.53 -0.42
N ARG A 413 -5.11 -9.57 -0.17
CA ARG A 413 -6.56 -9.61 -0.39
C ARG A 413 -7.26 -10.05 0.90
N ASN A 414 -7.17 -9.20 1.95
CA ASN A 414 -7.70 -9.50 3.28
C ASN A 414 -9.23 -9.67 3.31
N GLU A 415 -9.94 -9.15 2.31
CA GLU A 415 -11.37 -9.36 2.10
C GLU A 415 -11.73 -10.85 1.92
N ILE A 416 -10.83 -11.69 1.40
CA ILE A 416 -11.00 -13.15 1.33
C ILE A 416 -11.11 -13.72 2.75
N PHE A 417 -10.24 -13.30 3.66
CA PHE A 417 -10.24 -13.73 5.05
C PHE A 417 -11.42 -13.14 5.83
N ALA A 418 -11.84 -11.90 5.50
CA ALA A 418 -13.02 -11.29 6.10
C ALA A 418 -14.31 -12.08 5.82
N LEU A 419 -14.38 -12.78 4.68
CA LEU A 419 -15.47 -13.71 4.35
C LEU A 419 -15.41 -15.03 5.15
N ARG A 420 -14.31 -15.32 5.84
CA ARG A 420 -14.07 -16.54 6.63
C ARG A 420 -14.35 -17.85 5.88
N PRO A 421 -13.64 -18.15 4.79
CA PRO A 421 -13.84 -19.39 4.02
C PRO A 421 -13.28 -20.65 4.71
N ALA A 422 -12.61 -20.51 5.85
CA ALA A 422 -12.12 -21.60 6.67
C ALA A 422 -12.47 -21.40 8.15
N PRO A 423 -12.65 -22.46 8.94
CA PRO A 423 -13.04 -22.37 10.36
C PRO A 423 -11.94 -21.77 11.22
N ILE A 424 -10.66 -21.98 10.88
CA ILE A 424 -9.49 -21.41 11.58
C ILE A 424 -8.69 -20.59 10.58
N GLN A 425 -8.35 -19.35 10.96
CA GLN A 425 -7.54 -18.44 10.16
C GLN A 425 -6.36 -17.92 10.96
N ALA A 426 -5.14 -18.04 10.41
CA ALA A 426 -3.91 -17.67 11.09
C ALA A 426 -3.05 -16.74 10.25
N MET A 427 -2.37 -15.80 10.90
CA MET A 427 -1.31 -14.97 10.31
C MET A 427 0.03 -15.67 10.42
N TRP A 428 0.87 -15.61 9.38
CA TRP A 428 2.23 -16.12 9.44
C TRP A 428 3.18 -15.43 8.48
N LEU A 429 4.40 -15.18 8.92
CA LEU A 429 5.64 -14.83 8.22
C LEU A 429 5.63 -13.47 7.48
N GLY A 430 4.72 -13.22 6.54
CA GLY A 430 4.83 -12.11 5.59
C GLY A 430 4.60 -10.71 6.17
N TYR A 431 3.97 -10.61 7.35
CA TYR A 431 3.66 -9.33 8.00
C TYR A 431 4.02 -9.37 9.50
N PRO A 432 4.93 -8.51 9.98
CA PRO A 432 5.47 -8.57 11.34
C PRO A 432 4.63 -7.81 12.37
N GLY A 433 3.31 -7.87 12.31
CA GLY A 433 2.41 -7.17 13.22
C GLY A 433 1.04 -7.81 13.32
N THR A 434 0.22 -7.30 14.25
CA THR A 434 -1.17 -7.73 14.37
C THR A 434 -1.99 -7.33 13.14
N SER A 435 -2.94 -8.18 12.74
CA SER A 435 -3.94 -7.82 11.72
C SER A 435 -4.98 -6.84 12.23
N GLY A 436 -5.17 -6.73 13.55
CA GLY A 436 -6.26 -5.95 14.14
C GLY A 436 -7.66 -6.50 13.81
N ALA A 437 -7.74 -7.67 13.17
CA ALA A 437 -8.96 -8.20 12.58
C ALA A 437 -9.67 -9.18 13.51
N SER A 438 -10.99 -9.05 13.59
CA SER A 438 -11.86 -10.01 14.29
C SER A 438 -12.02 -11.34 13.54
N PHE A 439 -11.66 -11.37 12.26
CA PHE A 439 -11.73 -12.58 11.43
C PHE A 439 -10.42 -13.37 11.36
N MET A 440 -9.35 -12.93 12.04
CA MET A 440 -8.12 -13.69 12.22
C MET A 440 -8.07 -14.26 13.64
N ASP A 441 -7.89 -15.57 13.77
CA ASP A 441 -7.97 -16.26 15.07
C ASP A 441 -6.59 -16.32 15.74
N TYR A 442 -5.54 -16.61 14.97
CA TYR A 442 -4.19 -16.84 15.49
C TYR A 442 -3.14 -16.06 14.71
N ILE A 443 -2.02 -15.79 15.40
CA ILE A 443 -0.75 -15.43 14.78
C ILE A 443 0.31 -16.44 15.18
N ILE A 444 0.98 -17.05 14.16
CA ILE A 444 2.08 -17.98 14.40
C ILE A 444 3.33 -17.17 14.70
N THR A 445 3.87 -17.36 15.88
CA THR A 445 4.99 -16.58 16.45
C THR A 445 5.84 -17.43 17.37
N ASP A 446 6.74 -16.82 18.16
CA ASP A 446 7.51 -17.46 19.22
C ASP A 446 7.61 -16.56 20.46
N LYS A 447 8.06 -17.15 21.57
CA LYS A 447 8.15 -16.47 22.87
C LYS A 447 9.11 -15.28 22.92
N HIS A 448 10.07 -15.22 21.98
CA HIS A 448 11.05 -14.14 21.92
C HIS A 448 10.52 -12.96 21.13
N THR A 449 9.86 -13.24 20.00
CA THR A 449 9.26 -12.22 19.13
C THR A 449 7.99 -11.62 19.76
N SER A 450 7.17 -12.46 20.38
CA SER A 450 5.89 -12.07 20.98
C SER A 450 5.78 -12.59 22.42
N PRO A 451 6.53 -12.00 23.38
CA PRO A 451 6.44 -12.42 24.78
C PRO A 451 5.02 -12.25 25.32
N LEU A 452 4.61 -13.16 26.19
CA LEU A 452 3.25 -13.15 26.78
C LEU A 452 2.89 -11.84 27.48
N SER A 453 3.89 -11.16 28.06
CA SER A 453 3.72 -9.83 28.68
C SER A 453 3.25 -8.75 27.67
N LEU A 454 3.43 -8.99 26.39
CA LEU A 454 3.02 -8.09 25.30
C LEU A 454 1.88 -8.64 24.46
N ALA A 455 1.21 -9.70 24.89
CA ALA A 455 0.12 -10.34 24.16
C ALA A 455 -1.05 -9.38 23.83
N SER A 456 -1.30 -8.37 24.69
CA SER A 456 -2.32 -7.35 24.48
C SER A 456 -2.13 -6.50 23.22
N GLN A 457 -0.91 -6.49 22.64
CA GLN A 457 -0.60 -5.78 21.40
C GLN A 457 -1.20 -6.44 20.14
N TYR A 458 -1.61 -7.70 20.27
CA TYR A 458 -2.21 -8.47 19.19
C TYR A 458 -3.74 -8.56 19.35
N SER A 459 -4.45 -8.66 18.25
CA SER A 459 -5.89 -9.02 18.24
C SER A 459 -6.08 -10.54 18.20
N GLU A 460 -5.09 -11.23 17.65
CA GLU A 460 -5.06 -12.68 17.50
C GLU A 460 -4.56 -13.37 18.77
N GLN A 461 -4.89 -14.66 18.90
CA GLN A 461 -4.24 -15.53 19.88
C GLN A 461 -2.83 -15.90 19.40
N LEU A 462 -1.86 -15.95 20.32
CA LEU A 462 -0.48 -16.27 20.01
C LEU A 462 -0.29 -17.79 19.92
N ALA A 463 -0.01 -18.30 18.73
CA ALA A 463 0.37 -19.69 18.50
C ALA A 463 1.91 -19.80 18.48
N PHE A 464 2.49 -20.27 19.60
CA PHE A 464 3.93 -20.32 19.77
C PHE A 464 4.58 -21.53 19.09
N MET A 465 5.55 -21.27 18.22
CA MET A 465 6.48 -22.27 17.74
C MET A 465 7.48 -22.62 18.87
N PRO A 466 7.96 -23.89 18.95
CA PRO A 466 8.84 -24.31 20.04
C PRO A 466 10.14 -23.50 20.16
N ASN A 467 10.75 -23.15 19.04
CA ASN A 467 12.00 -22.40 18.98
C ASN A 467 11.79 -21.02 18.39
N THR A 468 11.57 -20.92 17.08
CA THR A 468 11.33 -19.68 16.37
C THR A 468 10.24 -19.86 15.32
N PHE A 469 9.44 -18.82 15.09
CA PHE A 469 8.47 -18.79 13.98
C PHE A 469 9.15 -18.44 12.65
N PHE A 470 10.31 -17.79 12.71
CA PHE A 470 11.08 -17.37 11.55
C PHE A 470 11.83 -18.56 10.96
N ILE A 471 11.71 -18.72 9.67
CA ILE A 471 12.29 -19.83 8.91
C ILE A 471 13.26 -19.31 7.86
N GLY A 472 14.09 -20.19 7.35
CA GLY A 472 14.98 -19.89 6.23
C GLY A 472 15.29 -21.17 5.46
N ASP A 473 15.26 -21.07 4.15
CA ASP A 473 15.56 -22.17 3.22
C ASP A 473 17.04 -22.15 2.76
N HIS A 474 17.87 -21.38 3.42
CA HIS A 474 19.26 -21.12 3.00
C HIS A 474 20.11 -22.39 2.96
N MET A 475 19.87 -23.35 3.87
CA MET A 475 20.61 -24.63 3.86
C MET A 475 20.32 -25.46 2.62
N GLN A 476 19.08 -25.42 2.13
CA GLN A 476 18.65 -26.12 0.92
C GLN A 476 19.04 -25.36 -0.34
N MET A 477 18.97 -24.04 -0.31
CA MET A 477 19.34 -23.19 -1.46
C MET A 477 20.85 -23.13 -1.68
N PHE A 478 21.64 -23.15 -0.60
CA PHE A 478 23.09 -22.94 -0.63
C PHE A 478 23.83 -24.02 0.15
N PRO A 479 23.74 -25.29 -0.28
CA PRO A 479 24.37 -26.41 0.44
C PRO A 479 25.90 -26.28 0.56
N HIS A 480 26.53 -25.55 -0.36
CA HIS A 480 27.96 -25.26 -0.35
C HIS A 480 28.39 -24.35 0.82
N LEU A 481 27.49 -23.56 1.42
CA LEU A 481 27.80 -22.73 2.57
C LEU A 481 28.00 -23.53 3.88
N LYS A 482 27.75 -24.83 3.87
CA LYS A 482 28.09 -25.75 4.96
C LYS A 482 29.60 -26.03 5.04
N GLU A 483 30.32 -25.80 3.96
CA GLU A 483 31.76 -26.00 3.88
C GLU A 483 32.48 -24.65 3.97
N ARG A 484 33.44 -24.55 4.91
CA ARG A 484 34.36 -23.42 4.96
C ARG A 484 35.47 -23.66 3.95
N ILE A 485 35.54 -22.85 2.91
CA ILE A 485 36.68 -22.86 1.99
C ILE A 485 37.65 -21.80 2.43
N VAL A 486 38.83 -22.19 2.85
CA VAL A 486 39.96 -21.28 3.13
C VAL A 486 40.79 -21.21 1.85
N MET A 487 40.77 -20.05 1.17
CA MET A 487 41.65 -19.83 0.02
C MET A 487 43.06 -19.56 0.53
N ALA A 488 44.01 -20.37 0.11
CA ALA A 488 45.41 -20.08 0.34
C ALA A 488 45.89 -18.90 -0.51
N ASP A 489 46.82 -18.09 -0.02
CA ASP A 489 47.37 -16.94 -0.74
C ASP A 489 48.03 -17.31 -2.08
N ASN A 490 48.13 -18.63 -2.38
CA ASN A 490 48.67 -19.16 -3.62
C ASN A 490 47.66 -20.13 -4.27
N PRO A 491 47.14 -19.84 -5.49
CA PRO A 491 46.10 -20.66 -6.12
C PRO A 491 46.49 -22.11 -6.47
N GLU A 492 47.76 -22.47 -6.42
CA GLU A 492 48.27 -23.83 -6.65
C GLU A 492 48.24 -24.73 -5.41
N GLY A 493 47.89 -24.23 -4.24
CA GLY A 493 47.97 -24.93 -2.97
C GLY A 493 46.64 -25.07 -2.19
N ALA A 494 45.51 -25.07 -2.81
CA ALA A 494 44.20 -25.21 -2.11
C ALA A 494 44.07 -26.60 -1.47
N VAL A 495 44.26 -26.71 -0.17
CA VAL A 495 44.02 -27.90 0.62
C VAL A 495 42.61 -27.84 1.16
N LYS A 496 41.76 -28.82 0.84
CA LYS A 496 40.47 -29.02 1.51
C LYS A 496 40.74 -29.50 2.95
N GLU A 497 40.69 -28.61 3.92
CA GLU A 497 40.60 -29.05 5.31
C GLU A 497 39.14 -29.39 5.64
N ASN A 498 38.88 -30.65 5.94
CA ASN A 498 37.66 -31.09 6.58
C ASN A 498 37.62 -30.51 8.01
N VAL A 499 37.04 -29.36 8.18
CA VAL A 499 36.71 -28.82 9.50
C VAL A 499 35.55 -29.62 10.05
N ALA A 500 35.74 -30.31 11.15
CA ALA A 500 34.65 -30.99 11.86
C ALA A 500 33.50 -30.03 12.08
N VAL A 501 32.29 -30.43 11.61
CA VAL A 501 31.07 -29.66 11.84
C VAL A 501 30.85 -29.64 13.36
N ILE A 502 31.10 -28.49 13.99
CA ILE A 502 30.63 -28.26 15.35
C ILE A 502 29.10 -28.11 15.20
N ASN A 503 28.38 -29.15 15.60
CA ASN A 503 26.94 -29.12 15.64
C ASN A 503 26.53 -27.97 16.56
N ALA A 504 25.71 -27.06 16.04
CA ALA A 504 25.16 -25.89 16.73
C ALA A 504 24.30 -26.21 17.97
N VAL A 505 24.27 -27.47 18.40
CA VAL A 505 23.50 -27.97 19.54
C VAL A 505 24.25 -27.77 20.88
N ASP A 506 25.57 -27.53 20.85
CA ASP A 506 26.40 -27.48 22.06
C ASP A 506 26.87 -26.09 22.49
N ILE A 507 26.39 -25.02 21.86
CA ILE A 507 26.69 -23.65 22.27
C ILE A 507 25.59 -23.17 23.21
N ASP A 508 25.84 -23.18 24.52
CA ASP A 508 25.02 -22.50 25.53
C ASP A 508 25.32 -20.99 25.47
N PRO A 509 24.41 -20.16 24.92
CA PRO A 509 24.68 -18.73 24.69
C PRO A 509 24.86 -17.94 25.98
N LEU A 510 24.58 -18.51 27.15
CA LEU A 510 24.68 -17.83 28.44
C LEU A 510 26.03 -18.06 29.14
N LYS A 511 26.82 -19.08 28.74
CA LYS A 511 28.15 -19.32 29.34
C LYS A 511 29.28 -18.53 28.70
N ASP A 512 29.17 -18.23 27.40
CA ASP A 512 30.25 -17.52 26.69
C ASP A 512 30.24 -16.01 26.92
N VAL A 513 29.12 -15.41 27.29
CA VAL A 513 29.05 -13.98 27.64
C VAL A 513 29.70 -13.67 28.98
N ALA A 514 29.76 -14.63 29.91
CA ALA A 514 30.37 -14.44 31.23
C ALA A 514 31.91 -14.40 31.17
N ASN A 515 32.53 -14.99 30.13
CA ASN A 515 33.99 -15.02 29.96
C ASN A 515 34.57 -13.81 29.18
N MET A 516 33.74 -12.96 28.61
CA MET A 516 34.16 -11.76 27.88
C MET A 516 34.24 -10.48 28.72
N THR A 517 33.93 -10.52 30.01
CA THR A 517 33.91 -9.33 30.90
C THR A 517 35.18 -9.05 31.68
N SER A 518 36.29 -9.70 31.38
CA SER A 518 37.58 -9.43 32.09
C SER A 518 38.76 -9.18 31.14
N VAL A 519 38.67 -8.18 30.28
CA VAL A 519 39.85 -7.59 29.65
C VAL A 519 39.88 -6.10 29.99
N THR A 520 40.70 -5.78 30.97
CA THR A 520 41.05 -4.40 31.33
C THR A 520 41.95 -3.84 30.23
N LEU A 521 41.43 -2.83 29.49
CA LEU A 521 42.24 -2.03 28.57
C LEU A 521 42.67 -0.72 29.24
N GLU A 522 43.91 -0.63 29.64
CA GLU A 522 44.58 0.66 29.86
C GLU A 522 44.91 1.28 28.50
N GLY A 523 44.18 2.33 28.12
CA GLY A 523 44.37 3.07 26.88
C GLY A 523 44.78 4.51 27.13
N LYS A 524 45.97 4.89 26.68
CA LYS A 524 46.43 6.28 26.64
C LYS A 524 45.63 7.09 25.64
N HIS A 525 45.10 8.24 26.09
CA HIS A 525 44.55 9.30 25.24
C HIS A 525 45.58 9.80 24.21
N ARG A 526 45.18 9.80 22.96
CA ARG A 526 45.67 10.74 21.93
C ARG A 526 44.49 11.18 21.12
N ASP A 527 44.27 12.50 21.15
CA ASP A 527 43.35 13.22 20.27
C ASP A 527 43.92 13.20 18.84
N GLU A 528 43.38 12.34 17.97
CA GLU A 528 43.52 12.49 16.54
C GLU A 528 42.09 12.35 15.94
N GLN A 529 41.67 13.39 15.24
CA GLN A 529 40.44 13.40 14.45
C GLN A 529 40.57 12.35 13.33
N VAL A 530 39.92 11.21 13.50
CA VAL A 530 39.73 10.21 12.42
C VAL A 530 38.45 10.50 11.72
N THR A 531 38.54 10.92 10.46
CA THR A 531 37.37 10.99 9.54
C THR A 531 37.05 9.58 9.09
N ALA A 532 35.85 9.11 9.41
CA ALA A 532 35.34 7.84 8.87
C ALA A 532 34.80 8.06 7.47
N ASP A 533 35.42 7.44 6.49
CA ASP A 533 34.88 7.42 5.11
C ASP A 533 33.78 6.38 4.98
N VAL A 534 32.59 6.83 4.59
CA VAL A 534 31.47 5.94 4.20
C VAL A 534 31.50 5.81 2.69
N THR A 535 31.98 4.69 2.20
CA THR A 535 31.99 4.40 0.76
C THR A 535 30.69 3.70 0.37
N VAL A 536 29.96 4.29 -0.56
CA VAL A 536 28.75 3.69 -1.14
C VAL A 536 29.10 3.08 -2.48
N ALA A 537 29.09 1.75 -2.55
CA ALA A 537 29.34 1.03 -3.79
C ALA A 537 28.06 0.81 -4.60
N GLU A 538 28.13 1.07 -5.90
CA GLU A 538 27.05 0.79 -6.84
C GLU A 538 27.09 -0.70 -7.25
N LEU A 539 26.08 -1.47 -6.80
CA LEU A 539 25.87 -2.81 -7.35
C LEU A 539 24.83 -2.74 -8.48
N PRO A 540 25.13 -3.29 -9.66
CA PRO A 540 24.09 -3.55 -10.64
C PRO A 540 23.06 -4.50 -10.02
N THR A 541 21.78 -4.19 -10.14
CA THR A 541 20.73 -5.12 -9.70
C THR A 541 20.86 -6.43 -10.46
N THR A 542 20.74 -7.55 -9.80
CA THR A 542 20.83 -8.90 -10.40
C THR A 542 19.85 -9.04 -11.59
N MET A 543 18.70 -8.35 -11.56
CA MET A 543 17.78 -8.25 -12.68
C MET A 543 18.35 -7.51 -13.91
N ALA A 544 19.11 -6.44 -13.70
CA ALA A 544 19.74 -5.71 -14.81
C ALA A 544 20.83 -6.56 -15.47
N ILE A 545 21.61 -7.29 -14.68
CA ILE A 545 22.64 -8.20 -15.19
C ILE A 545 21.99 -9.37 -15.96
N THR A 546 20.94 -9.98 -15.43
CA THR A 546 20.25 -11.10 -16.08
C THR A 546 19.56 -10.65 -17.38
N SER A 547 18.90 -9.49 -17.39
CA SER A 547 18.29 -8.95 -18.61
C SER A 547 19.30 -8.48 -19.64
N MET A 548 20.44 -7.93 -19.23
CA MET A 548 21.52 -7.51 -20.13
C MET A 548 22.27 -8.71 -20.74
N ILE A 549 22.42 -9.80 -19.99
CA ILE A 549 22.99 -11.06 -20.51
C ILE A 549 22.01 -11.71 -21.51
N ALA A 550 20.71 -11.72 -21.22
CA ALA A 550 19.69 -12.27 -22.10
C ALA A 550 19.53 -11.46 -23.41
N ASN A 551 19.83 -10.16 -23.41
CA ASN A 551 19.66 -9.29 -24.57
C ASN A 551 20.96 -9.02 -25.36
N GLY A 552 22.09 -9.66 -25.00
CA GLY A 552 23.33 -9.54 -25.76
C GLY A 552 23.98 -8.15 -25.77
N GLN A 553 23.63 -7.27 -24.81
CA GLN A 553 24.06 -5.87 -24.79
C GLN A 553 25.33 -5.56 -23.96
N LEU A 554 25.95 -6.56 -23.35
CA LEU A 554 27.22 -6.36 -22.65
C LEU A 554 28.38 -7.04 -23.41
N GLN A 555 29.13 -6.23 -24.15
CA GLN A 555 30.48 -6.58 -24.56
C GLN A 555 31.46 -6.08 -23.49
N THR A 556 31.99 -6.99 -22.69
CA THR A 556 33.11 -6.67 -21.79
C THR A 556 34.36 -7.34 -22.30
N SER A 557 35.26 -6.57 -22.91
CA SER A 557 36.64 -6.97 -23.11
C SER A 557 37.49 -6.38 -21.98
N VAL A 558 37.92 -7.21 -21.08
CA VAL A 558 39.04 -6.87 -20.17
C VAL A 558 40.18 -7.81 -20.55
N ASN A 559 41.30 -7.21 -21.00
CA ASN A 559 42.58 -7.87 -21.26
C ASN A 559 42.59 -9.02 -22.31
N GLY A 560 41.89 -8.88 -23.44
CA GLY A 560 42.13 -9.72 -24.62
C GLY A 560 41.68 -11.19 -24.53
N VAL A 561 40.91 -11.57 -23.53
CA VAL A 561 40.33 -12.90 -23.41
C VAL A 561 38.82 -12.85 -23.61
N ASN A 562 38.34 -13.56 -24.63
CA ASN A 562 36.94 -13.61 -25.02
C ASN A 562 36.25 -14.72 -24.20
N ILE A 563 35.54 -14.32 -23.13
CA ILE A 563 34.89 -15.24 -22.16
C ILE A 563 33.46 -15.65 -22.59
N GLN A 564 32.98 -15.15 -23.72
CA GLN A 564 31.52 -15.23 -24.07
C GLN A 564 31.01 -16.57 -24.60
N ASN A 565 31.83 -17.51 -25.07
CA ASN A 565 31.31 -18.71 -25.76
C ASN A 565 31.45 -20.05 -25.01
N GLY A 566 32.18 -20.09 -23.90
CA GLY A 566 32.41 -21.35 -23.17
C GLY A 566 31.30 -21.68 -22.16
N LEU A 567 30.86 -20.69 -21.39
CA LEU A 567 29.98 -20.93 -20.25
C LEU A 567 28.50 -21.12 -20.65
N ALA A 568 27.98 -20.30 -21.57
CA ALA A 568 26.61 -20.41 -22.05
C ALA A 568 26.35 -21.72 -22.83
N THR A 569 27.36 -22.21 -23.57
CA THR A 569 27.26 -23.45 -24.33
C THR A 569 27.33 -24.68 -23.42
N GLN A 570 28.11 -24.65 -22.33
CA GLN A 570 28.17 -25.73 -21.35
C GLN A 570 26.91 -25.81 -20.48
N ILE A 571 26.32 -24.67 -20.10
CA ILE A 571 25.06 -24.62 -19.32
C ILE A 571 23.91 -25.21 -20.15
N ASN A 572 23.80 -24.85 -21.42
CA ASN A 572 22.73 -25.37 -22.29
C ASN A 572 22.92 -26.85 -22.66
N ALA A 573 24.16 -27.35 -22.76
CA ALA A 573 24.44 -28.75 -23.06
C ALA A 573 24.16 -29.66 -21.85
N LYS A 574 24.46 -29.26 -20.63
CA LYS A 574 24.21 -30.05 -19.41
C LYS A 574 22.77 -30.03 -18.94
N ALA A 575 22.01 -28.94 -19.18
CA ALA A 575 20.58 -28.90 -18.92
C ALA A 575 19.79 -29.90 -19.78
N ALA A 576 20.31 -30.29 -20.93
CA ALA A 576 19.69 -31.27 -21.80
C ALA A 576 19.94 -32.74 -21.39
N THR A 577 20.93 -33.00 -20.53
CA THR A 577 21.33 -34.35 -20.11
C THR A 577 20.86 -34.75 -18.72
N GLY A 578 20.24 -33.85 -17.96
CA GLY A 578 19.72 -34.12 -16.62
C GLY A 578 20.80 -34.34 -15.54
N GLU A 579 22.06 -34.06 -15.83
CA GLU A 579 23.15 -34.06 -14.84
C GLU A 579 23.06 -32.79 -13.96
N GLU A 580 23.17 -32.99 -12.64
CA GLU A 580 23.30 -31.85 -11.71
C GLU A 580 24.50 -30.99 -12.10
N ILE A 581 24.25 -29.76 -12.49
CA ILE A 581 25.31 -28.78 -12.77
C ILE A 581 25.98 -28.47 -11.43
N PRO A 582 27.30 -28.74 -11.28
CA PRO A 582 28.01 -28.26 -10.09
C PRO A 582 27.87 -26.74 -10.06
N GLN A 583 27.25 -26.20 -9.01
CA GLN A 583 27.23 -24.75 -8.79
C GLN A 583 28.68 -24.30 -8.65
N GLU A 584 29.25 -23.71 -9.69
CA GLU A 584 30.53 -23.01 -9.58
C GLU A 584 30.35 -21.90 -8.57
N ILE A 585 31.05 -22.00 -7.46
CA ILE A 585 31.07 -20.94 -6.44
C ILE A 585 31.74 -19.74 -7.09
N MET A 586 30.95 -18.70 -7.36
CA MET A 586 31.47 -17.46 -7.90
C MET A 586 32.22 -16.75 -6.77
N VAL A 587 33.52 -16.91 -6.74
CA VAL A 587 34.41 -16.21 -5.79
C VAL A 587 34.51 -14.76 -6.24
N THR A 588 34.02 -13.84 -5.44
CA THR A 588 34.15 -12.40 -5.66
C THR A 588 35.25 -11.82 -4.74
N THR A 589 35.89 -10.77 -5.21
CA THR A 589 36.93 -10.06 -4.44
C THR A 589 36.40 -8.75 -3.87
N ARG A 590 36.98 -8.27 -2.76
CA ARG A 590 36.63 -6.96 -2.20
C ARG A 590 36.85 -5.83 -3.18
N GLN A 591 37.87 -5.92 -4.02
CA GLN A 591 38.21 -4.92 -5.06
C GLN A 591 37.10 -4.76 -6.11
N GLN A 592 36.39 -5.83 -6.47
CA GLN A 592 35.25 -5.77 -7.38
C GLN A 592 34.11 -4.88 -6.85
N TYR A 593 34.03 -4.72 -5.54
CA TYR A 593 33.04 -3.89 -4.87
C TYR A 593 33.65 -2.61 -4.26
N MET A 594 34.88 -2.26 -4.64
CA MET A 594 35.62 -1.09 -4.11
C MET A 594 35.72 -1.08 -2.57
N LEU A 595 35.79 -2.26 -1.96
CA LEU A 595 35.95 -2.41 -0.53
C LEU A 595 37.44 -2.54 -0.21
N PRO A 596 37.98 -1.87 0.86
CA PRO A 596 39.35 -2.02 1.27
C PRO A 596 39.69 -3.47 1.68
N ASP A 597 40.86 -3.97 1.30
CA ASP A 597 41.25 -5.36 1.51
C ASP A 597 41.43 -5.70 3.00
N ASP A 598 41.91 -4.75 3.80
CA ASP A 598 42.25 -4.88 5.21
C ASP A 598 41.21 -4.32 6.19
N ALA A 599 40.12 -3.73 5.68
CA ALA A 599 39.08 -3.14 6.51
C ALA A 599 38.10 -4.16 7.08
N VAL A 600 37.55 -3.88 8.26
CA VAL A 600 36.35 -4.55 8.78
C VAL A 600 35.14 -4.03 8.04
N VAL A 601 34.45 -4.90 7.31
CA VAL A 601 33.25 -4.53 6.51
C VAL A 601 31.99 -4.89 7.27
N TYR A 602 31.25 -3.87 7.70
CA TYR A 602 29.88 -4.03 8.17
C TYR A 602 28.94 -3.87 6.97
N CYS A 603 27.91 -4.71 6.85
CA CYS A 603 26.97 -4.61 5.75
C CYS A 603 25.51 -4.56 6.22
N ASN A 604 24.69 -3.78 5.52
CA ASN A 604 23.24 -3.79 5.68
C ASN A 604 22.58 -3.61 4.31
N PHE A 605 21.95 -4.68 3.82
CA PHE A 605 21.30 -4.72 2.52
C PHE A 605 19.78 -4.52 2.62
N ASN A 606 19.26 -4.00 3.73
CA ASN A 606 17.88 -3.58 3.84
C ASN A 606 17.63 -2.31 3.00
N GLN A 607 16.36 -2.14 2.61
CA GLN A 607 15.92 -0.91 1.95
C GLN A 607 16.12 0.30 2.88
N LEU A 608 16.56 1.42 2.32
CA LEU A 608 16.98 2.60 3.08
C LEU A 608 15.87 3.21 3.95
N TYR A 609 14.60 3.08 3.55
CA TYR A 609 13.47 3.58 4.36
C TYR A 609 13.35 2.90 5.75
N LYS A 610 14.00 1.75 5.95
CA LYS A 610 14.05 1.06 7.24
C LYS A 610 15.10 1.64 8.19
N ILE A 611 15.95 2.55 7.69
CA ILE A 611 16.98 3.22 8.46
C ILE A 611 16.41 4.53 9.01
N ASP A 612 16.58 4.77 10.30
CA ASP A 612 16.25 6.04 10.93
C ASP A 612 17.53 6.77 11.40
N PRO A 613 17.43 8.07 11.75
CA PRO A 613 18.59 8.83 12.22
C PRO A 613 19.28 8.23 13.45
N GLY A 614 18.53 7.58 14.35
CA GLY A 614 19.09 6.92 15.54
C GLY A 614 19.94 5.71 15.18
N THR A 615 19.45 4.85 14.29
CA THR A 615 20.17 3.70 13.75
C THR A 615 21.45 4.13 13.05
N LEU A 616 21.37 5.17 12.19
CA LEU A 616 22.55 5.67 11.50
C LEU A 616 23.60 6.22 12.48
N LYS A 617 23.17 7.00 13.50
CA LYS A 617 24.07 7.48 14.55
C LYS A 617 24.75 6.34 15.31
N MET A 618 24.03 5.27 15.59
CA MET A 618 24.58 4.08 16.22
C MET A 618 25.67 3.44 15.34
N TRP A 619 25.43 3.28 14.03
CA TRP A 619 26.42 2.74 13.10
C TRP A 619 27.65 3.63 12.98
N VAL A 620 27.50 4.95 12.89
CA VAL A 620 28.61 5.90 12.91
C VAL A 620 29.42 5.75 14.18
N ASN A 621 28.78 5.59 15.34
CA ASN A 621 29.52 5.36 16.61
C ASN A 621 30.28 4.02 16.60
N ILE A 622 29.77 2.98 15.93
CA ILE A 622 30.51 1.71 15.76
C ILE A 622 31.72 1.92 14.87
N LEU A 623 31.56 2.56 13.71
CA LEU A 623 32.68 2.86 12.80
C LEU A 623 33.77 3.69 13.48
N ASN A 624 33.39 4.68 14.29
CA ASN A 624 34.38 5.49 15.05
C ASN A 624 35.11 4.71 16.14
N ARG A 625 34.58 3.59 16.65
CA ARG A 625 35.19 2.75 17.67
C ARG A 625 36.00 1.60 17.08
N VAL A 626 35.78 1.23 15.84
CA VAL A 626 36.50 0.15 15.16
C VAL A 626 37.39 0.77 14.08
N PRO A 627 38.71 0.92 14.36
CA PRO A 627 39.66 1.46 13.38
C PRO A 627 39.64 0.63 12.10
N ASN A 628 39.84 1.29 10.97
CA ASN A 628 39.86 0.68 9.65
C ASN A 628 38.60 -0.17 9.38
N SER A 629 37.44 0.46 9.53
CA SER A 629 36.13 -0.18 9.24
C SER A 629 35.31 0.64 8.27
N VAL A 630 34.51 -0.05 7.49
CA VAL A 630 33.59 0.55 6.48
C VAL A 630 32.19 -0.02 6.61
N MET A 631 31.16 0.78 6.24
CA MET A 631 29.79 0.35 6.17
C MET A 631 29.36 0.17 4.71
N TRP A 632 28.97 -1.05 4.34
CA TRP A 632 28.46 -1.37 3.02
C TRP A 632 26.93 -1.40 3.05
N LEU A 633 26.31 -0.47 2.32
CA LEU A 633 24.86 -0.30 2.26
C LEU A 633 24.32 -0.60 0.88
N LEU A 634 23.10 -1.15 0.81
CA LEU A 634 22.37 -1.33 -0.46
C LEU A 634 21.86 0.01 -0.97
N ARG A 635 22.24 0.39 -2.21
CA ARG A 635 21.69 1.54 -2.90
C ARG A 635 20.41 1.16 -3.65
N PHE A 636 19.25 1.31 -2.98
CA PHE A 636 17.96 1.04 -3.61
C PHE A 636 16.86 1.95 -3.01
N PRO A 637 16.05 2.64 -3.84
CA PRO A 637 16.13 2.80 -5.28
C PRO A 637 17.30 3.70 -5.73
N GLN A 638 17.70 3.56 -7.00
CA GLN A 638 18.90 4.18 -7.57
C GLN A 638 18.93 5.71 -7.56
N VAL A 639 17.78 6.36 -7.30
CA VAL A 639 17.56 7.81 -7.48
C VAL A 639 18.09 8.67 -6.31
N THR A 640 18.61 8.10 -5.23
CA THR A 640 18.59 8.79 -3.93
C THR A 640 19.91 9.12 -3.26
N ILE A 641 21.08 9.00 -3.91
CA ILE A 641 22.36 9.17 -3.19
C ILE A 641 23.00 10.56 -3.36
N GLY A 642 22.28 11.57 -3.82
CA GLY A 642 22.76 12.96 -3.69
C GLY A 642 22.70 13.49 -2.24
N SER A 643 22.01 12.81 -1.32
CA SER A 643 21.67 13.34 0.00
C SER A 643 22.25 12.59 1.20
N LEU A 644 22.91 11.46 1.03
CA LEU A 644 23.69 10.85 2.11
C LEU A 644 25.04 11.58 2.30
N ARG A 645 25.03 12.91 2.39
CA ARG A 645 26.12 13.65 3.00
C ARG A 645 25.92 13.55 4.51
N LEU A 646 26.78 12.79 5.18
CA LEU A 646 27.00 12.90 6.62
C LEU A 646 27.61 14.29 6.86
N THR A 647 26.76 15.32 6.99
CA THR A 647 27.22 16.59 7.53
C THR A 647 27.46 16.39 9.02
N GLN A 648 28.71 16.51 9.44
CA GLN A 648 29.05 16.75 10.82
C GLN A 648 28.29 18.01 11.28
N GLN A 649 27.29 17.85 12.12
CA GLN A 649 26.80 18.84 13.07
C GLN A 649 26.57 18.17 14.41
#